data_b273268a9d7d5d8a6bad3c421fc62676
#
_entry.id   b273268a9d7d5d8a6bad3c421fc62676
#
_cell.length_a   1.000
_cell.length_b   1.000
_cell.length_c   1.000
_cell.angle_alpha   90.00
_cell.angle_beta   90.00
_cell.angle_gamma   90.00
#
_symmetry.space_group_name_H-M   'P 1'
#
loop_
_entity.id
_entity.type
_entity.pdbx_description
1 polymer ?
#
loop_
_entity_poly.entity_id
_entity_poly.type
_entity_poly.pdbx_seq_one_letter_code
_entity_poly.pdbx_strand_id
1 'polypeptide(L)'
;MKKISFILVIISVFSTVFSQQQAALPISSYGIWDRGGYFLKKPTDTRYNYFRGVQVELRWADIQPTNSPTINWSSFDANLQTCATYNKNAYVNILVGPDCPAWLYTTGGVPKVLTDQTTQFSGQFPYYLNASYKTYYHNLISEFGKHIRSLSPALRSRVTFVQVMTGCTGDEVAYKGNPLDTQYKISAADWLQFRLAAFSKFKAAFHDGDQSTVIPMLFNNIDPDNGEPVEWKWVQDSIGSDFGFKGSAYMRGHHLTGELPFKTTWNPYQLNPKGMVLFSRGEMDQSCVKTMYNLNPRIGFYWGVLSGLNTGLSVHDQSANATDLALADPEIMSSILFFNKYAGQIFPQTATAAYSVFHEGLNSNNTLKFSEALYTKCSMNNVTRYEKICQAYQAQGARIDDALAVVQGQVYQRDKQTGYNDAGWDIEEGNYERWIYQINADATSIGRYRLRGPLTVNSSKYDRFARSFQNSKKGNTMYFKFHDEMFSSTNQPKSLKFSITWLDSIAGSKWEFRYKDIYGVMQSPLQITGIGDKQWKTVTTTITDMDVSKSGVLGSDFTLVNTDNIDDIFNGIEVDIERTITGVTTDIVNPCVFFPNPVKSNLRWYTNTDFDHIRIYNLSGVLLLQSSDKESTSLNLSHLPSGMYICQLTKGNHVIQSGKISKD
;
A
#
# COMPACT_ATOMS: atom_id res chain seq x y z
N MET A 1 -59.97 13.76 -42.06
CA MET A 1 -59.23 14.29 -40.89
C MET A 1 -58.42 13.16 -40.31
N LYS A 2 -57.11 13.10 -40.62
CA LYS A 2 -56.19 12.08 -40.07
C LYS A 2 -55.58 12.66 -38.79
N LYS A 3 -55.78 11.97 -37.65
CA LYS A 3 -55.13 12.28 -36.37
C LYS A 3 -53.71 11.74 -36.44
N ILE A 4 -52.72 12.64 -36.35
CA ILE A 4 -51.30 12.30 -36.14
C ILE A 4 -51.06 12.28 -34.65
N SER A 5 -50.78 11.09 -34.11
CA SER A 5 -50.33 10.92 -32.69
C SER A 5 -48.84 11.12 -32.64
N PHE A 6 -48.40 12.16 -31.96
CA PHE A 6 -47.01 12.37 -31.60
C PHE A 6 -46.63 11.44 -30.40
N ILE A 7 -45.77 10.48 -30.64
CA ILE A 7 -45.16 9.69 -29.57
C ILE A 7 -43.90 10.45 -29.10
N LEU A 8 -43.97 11.00 -27.90
CA LEU A 8 -42.84 11.61 -27.21
C LEU A 8 -41.96 10.50 -26.63
N VAL A 9 -40.83 10.18 -27.23
CA VAL A 9 -39.85 9.26 -26.67
C VAL A 9 -39.01 10.08 -25.70
N ILE A 10 -39.25 9.85 -24.39
CA ILE A 10 -38.40 10.36 -23.31
C ILE A 10 -37.19 9.44 -23.22
N ILE A 11 -36.08 9.87 -23.79
CA ILE A 11 -34.79 9.22 -23.55
C ILE A 11 -34.31 9.65 -22.14
N SER A 12 -34.55 8.83 -21.14
CA SER A 12 -33.92 8.99 -19.83
C SER A 12 -32.45 8.64 -19.97
N VAL A 13 -31.59 9.66 -20.06
CA VAL A 13 -30.15 9.49 -19.91
C VAL A 13 -29.91 9.16 -18.43
N PHE A 14 -29.76 7.90 -18.11
CA PHE A 14 -29.19 7.48 -16.84
C PHE A 14 -27.71 7.91 -16.84
N SER A 15 -27.43 9.10 -16.32
CA SER A 15 -26.08 9.43 -15.88
C SER A 15 -25.79 8.55 -14.66
N THR A 16 -25.07 7.45 -14.85
CA THR A 16 -24.44 6.73 -13.76
C THR A 16 -23.48 7.71 -13.08
N VAL A 17 -23.92 8.27 -11.97
CA VAL A 17 -23.03 9.01 -11.06
C VAL A 17 -22.10 7.97 -10.49
N PHE A 18 -20.90 7.86 -11.05
CA PHE A 18 -19.83 7.11 -10.40
C PHE A 18 -19.57 7.78 -9.05
N SER A 19 -19.91 7.09 -7.98
CA SER A 19 -19.45 7.46 -6.65
C SER A 19 -17.93 7.54 -6.72
N GLN A 20 -17.35 8.70 -6.41
CA GLN A 20 -15.90 8.85 -6.37
C GLN A 20 -15.37 7.84 -5.37
N GLN A 21 -14.47 6.94 -5.81
CA GLN A 21 -13.84 5.96 -4.94
C GLN A 21 -13.11 6.68 -3.82
N GLN A 22 -13.27 6.20 -2.60
CA GLN A 22 -12.67 6.78 -1.40
C GLN A 22 -11.63 5.81 -0.82
N ALA A 23 -10.48 6.33 -0.40
CA ALA A 23 -9.50 5.56 0.33
C ALA A 23 -9.94 5.34 1.79
N ALA A 24 -9.67 4.16 2.34
CA ALA A 24 -9.96 3.85 3.74
C ALA A 24 -9.08 4.66 4.71
N LEU A 25 -7.90 5.08 4.27
CA LEU A 25 -7.02 5.98 5.02
C LEU A 25 -6.81 7.29 4.25
N PRO A 26 -6.44 8.38 4.94
CA PRO A 26 -5.97 9.60 4.29
C PRO A 26 -4.81 9.29 3.33
N ILE A 27 -4.85 9.79 2.11
CA ILE A 27 -3.81 9.54 1.08
C ILE A 27 -2.41 9.92 1.59
N SER A 28 -2.29 10.97 2.39
CA SER A 28 -1.03 11.42 2.99
C SER A 28 -0.40 10.40 3.94
N SER A 29 -1.16 9.39 4.40
CA SER A 29 -0.67 8.33 5.29
C SER A 29 -0.06 7.14 4.53
N TYR A 30 -0.31 7.03 3.23
CA TYR A 30 0.28 5.97 2.41
C TYR A 30 1.78 6.18 2.26
N GLY A 31 2.57 5.17 2.57
CA GLY A 31 4.02 5.24 2.48
C GLY A 31 4.76 4.53 3.60
N ILE A 32 5.96 5.01 3.87
CA ILE A 32 6.88 4.45 4.86
C ILE A 32 6.55 4.95 6.26
N TRP A 33 6.50 4.03 7.22
CA TRP A 33 6.24 4.30 8.63
C TRP A 33 7.39 3.86 9.52
N ASP A 34 7.66 4.60 10.58
CA ASP A 34 8.71 4.30 11.56
C ASP A 34 8.21 3.29 12.60
N ARG A 35 8.70 2.07 12.52
CA ARG A 35 8.56 1.06 13.57
C ARG A 35 9.79 0.99 14.49
N GLY A 36 10.90 1.52 14.07
CA GLY A 36 12.15 1.52 14.83
C GLY A 36 12.18 2.51 15.99
N GLY A 37 11.20 3.40 16.05
CA GLY A 37 11.09 4.44 17.08
C GLY A 37 12.13 5.55 16.94
N TYR A 38 12.65 5.78 15.74
CA TYR A 38 13.64 6.83 15.48
C TYR A 38 13.04 8.22 15.58
N PHE A 39 11.91 8.42 14.92
CA PHE A 39 11.23 9.72 14.90
C PHE A 39 10.78 10.16 16.29
N LEU A 40 10.09 9.30 17.03
CA LEU A 40 9.60 9.65 18.39
C LEU A 40 10.74 9.99 19.36
N LYS A 41 11.91 9.37 19.19
CA LYS A 41 13.11 9.67 20.00
C LYS A 41 13.80 10.97 19.59
N LYS A 42 13.74 11.35 18.30
CA LYS A 42 14.44 12.50 17.72
C LYS A 42 13.56 13.23 16.71
N PRO A 43 12.43 13.83 17.11
CA PRO A 43 11.45 14.38 16.19
C PRO A 43 11.95 15.61 15.40
N THR A 44 13.02 16.25 15.84
CA THR A 44 13.66 17.39 15.16
C THR A 44 14.70 16.97 14.11
N ASP A 45 15.05 15.69 14.03
CA ASP A 45 16.03 15.19 13.07
C ASP A 45 15.42 15.06 11.69
N THR A 46 15.82 15.95 10.78
CA THR A 46 15.27 16.04 9.42
C THR A 46 15.48 14.80 8.57
N ARG A 47 16.44 13.94 8.92
CA ARG A 47 16.66 12.66 8.24
C ARG A 47 15.44 11.73 8.29
N TYR A 48 14.55 11.92 9.29
CA TYR A 48 13.33 11.14 9.49
C TYR A 48 12.07 11.78 8.89
N ASN A 49 12.22 12.88 8.16
CA ASN A 49 11.08 13.58 7.56
C ASN A 49 10.33 12.73 6.51
N TYR A 50 10.99 11.74 5.92
CA TYR A 50 10.38 10.85 4.93
C TYR A 50 9.33 9.90 5.52
N PHE A 51 9.32 9.63 6.81
CA PHE A 51 8.27 8.84 7.43
C PHE A 51 6.90 9.53 7.32
N ARG A 52 5.91 8.81 6.82
CA ARG A 52 4.51 9.26 6.76
C ARG A 52 3.80 9.15 8.09
N GLY A 53 4.24 8.22 8.91
CA GLY A 53 3.71 7.97 10.24
C GLY A 53 4.64 7.14 11.11
N VAL A 54 4.18 6.85 12.32
CA VAL A 54 4.94 6.13 13.33
C VAL A 54 4.07 5.09 14.02
N GLN A 55 4.70 4.04 14.55
CA GLN A 55 4.06 3.14 15.50
C GLN A 55 4.06 3.78 16.89
N VAL A 56 2.89 3.83 17.52
CA VAL A 56 2.75 4.12 18.95
C VAL A 56 2.30 2.82 19.63
N GLU A 57 3.28 2.07 20.11
CA GLU A 57 3.08 0.79 20.75
C GLU A 57 3.06 0.96 22.27
N LEU A 58 2.04 0.39 22.90
CA LEU A 58 1.88 0.33 24.35
C LEU A 58 2.00 -1.12 24.82
N ARG A 59 2.47 -1.32 26.05
CA ARG A 59 2.41 -2.62 26.70
C ARG A 59 1.39 -2.55 27.82
N TRP A 60 0.52 -3.55 27.93
CA TRP A 60 -0.50 -3.56 29.00
C TRP A 60 0.14 -3.45 30.39
N ALA A 61 1.25 -4.16 30.62
CA ALA A 61 1.99 -4.09 31.88
C ALA A 61 2.44 -2.67 32.27
N ASP A 62 2.78 -1.83 31.29
CA ASP A 62 3.31 -0.49 31.55
C ASP A 62 2.19 0.53 31.82
N ILE A 63 1.06 0.39 31.12
CA ILE A 63 -0.07 1.33 31.28
C ILE A 63 -1.02 0.97 32.41
N GLN A 64 -0.99 -0.27 32.91
CA GLN A 64 -1.80 -0.74 34.05
C GLN A 64 -0.97 -1.69 34.94
N PRO A 65 0.09 -1.19 35.59
CA PRO A 65 1.01 -2.04 36.37
C PRO A 65 0.40 -2.63 37.65
N THR A 66 -0.72 -2.08 38.10
CA THR A 66 -1.46 -2.54 39.29
C THR A 66 -2.90 -2.88 38.95
N ASN A 67 -3.58 -3.68 39.78
CA ASN A 67 -4.99 -4.00 39.64
C ASN A 67 -5.86 -2.81 40.03
N SER A 68 -5.75 -1.73 39.27
CA SER A 68 -6.51 -0.50 39.40
C SER A 68 -7.46 -0.35 38.19
N PRO A 69 -8.67 0.19 38.38
CA PRO A 69 -9.51 0.52 37.25
C PRO A 69 -8.95 1.66 36.37
N THR A 70 -7.99 2.42 36.91
CA THR A 70 -7.37 3.54 36.19
C THR A 70 -6.21 3.05 35.32
N ILE A 71 -6.24 3.34 34.03
CA ILE A 71 -5.18 3.09 33.06
C ILE A 71 -4.41 4.39 32.84
N ASN A 72 -3.09 4.32 32.82
CA ASN A 72 -2.22 5.47 32.60
C ASN A 72 -1.92 5.65 31.10
N TRP A 73 -2.53 6.65 30.49
CA TRP A 73 -2.37 6.99 29.09
C TRP A 73 -1.30 8.06 28.79
N SER A 74 -0.59 8.57 29.81
CA SER A 74 0.29 9.73 29.67
C SER A 74 1.38 9.59 28.61
N SER A 75 1.99 8.41 28.48
CA SER A 75 3.00 8.15 27.45
C SER A 75 2.40 8.11 26.04
N PHE A 76 1.19 7.57 25.91
CA PHE A 76 0.44 7.57 24.66
C PHE A 76 0.12 9.00 24.20
N ASP A 77 -0.44 9.81 25.10
CA ASP A 77 -0.80 11.20 24.82
C ASP A 77 0.43 12.04 24.44
N ALA A 78 1.56 11.84 25.12
CA ALA A 78 2.81 12.53 24.80
C ALA A 78 3.33 12.17 23.39
N ASN A 79 3.24 10.91 23.00
CA ASN A 79 3.62 10.47 21.65
C ASN A 79 2.69 11.05 20.58
N LEU A 80 1.38 11.08 20.83
CA LEU A 80 0.43 11.71 19.91
C LEU A 80 0.62 13.23 19.83
N GLN A 81 0.96 13.89 20.95
CA GLN A 81 1.30 15.31 20.94
C GLN A 81 2.54 15.58 20.08
N THR A 82 3.56 14.71 20.14
CA THR A 82 4.72 14.79 19.26
C THR A 82 4.30 14.61 17.79
N CYS A 83 3.46 13.63 17.50
CA CYS A 83 2.92 13.42 16.15
C CYS A 83 2.15 14.66 15.65
N ALA A 84 1.33 15.27 16.49
CA ALA A 84 0.58 16.47 16.14
C ALA A 84 1.50 17.66 15.85
N THR A 85 2.51 17.88 16.71
CA THR A 85 3.48 18.99 16.55
C THR A 85 4.25 18.91 15.23
N TYR A 86 4.60 17.71 14.77
CA TYR A 86 5.38 17.49 13.55
C TYR A 86 4.56 16.97 12.37
N ASN A 87 3.23 17.05 12.46
CA ASN A 87 2.30 16.60 11.41
C ASN A 87 2.56 15.15 10.94
N LYS A 88 2.77 14.24 11.88
CA LYS A 88 2.90 12.80 11.59
C LYS A 88 1.62 12.06 11.93
N ASN A 89 1.38 10.99 11.19
CA ASN A 89 0.33 10.02 11.47
C ASN A 89 0.80 9.02 12.53
N ALA A 90 -0.13 8.34 13.21
CA ALA A 90 0.17 7.26 14.15
C ALA A 90 -0.74 6.06 13.90
N TYR A 91 -0.20 4.86 13.89
CA TYR A 91 -1.01 3.70 14.22
C TYR A 91 -0.69 3.24 15.63
N VAL A 92 -1.70 2.71 16.29
CA VAL A 92 -1.64 2.44 17.71
C VAL A 92 -2.03 1.01 18.01
N ASN A 93 -1.33 0.40 18.96
CA ASN A 93 -1.61 -0.95 19.43
C ASN A 93 -1.22 -1.11 20.91
N ILE A 94 -1.88 -2.05 21.59
CA ILE A 94 -1.51 -2.46 22.94
C ILE A 94 -1.08 -3.91 22.90
N LEU A 95 0.19 -4.16 23.21
CA LEU A 95 0.72 -5.52 23.35
C LEU A 95 0.07 -6.20 24.56
N VAL A 96 -0.42 -7.40 24.33
CA VAL A 96 -1.06 -8.30 25.30
C VAL A 96 -0.30 -9.63 25.33
N GLY A 97 -0.84 -10.65 25.95
CA GLY A 97 -0.17 -11.95 26.03
C GLY A 97 1.04 -11.90 26.95
N PRO A 98 2.29 -12.01 26.45
CA PRO A 98 3.48 -11.94 27.30
C PRO A 98 3.69 -10.57 27.95
N ASP A 99 3.04 -9.52 27.42
CA ASP A 99 3.11 -8.15 27.92
C ASP A 99 1.98 -7.80 28.90
N CYS A 100 1.27 -8.82 29.41
CA CYS A 100 0.26 -8.66 30.45
C CYS A 100 0.86 -8.29 31.80
N PRO A 101 0.18 -7.47 32.62
CA PRO A 101 0.67 -7.06 33.92
C PRO A 101 0.69 -8.24 34.93
N ALA A 102 1.66 -8.20 35.83
CA ALA A 102 1.87 -9.26 36.83
C ALA A 102 0.66 -9.50 37.76
N TRP A 103 -0.12 -8.46 38.05
CA TRP A 103 -1.29 -8.56 38.91
C TRP A 103 -2.38 -9.50 38.32
N LEU A 104 -2.45 -9.69 37.00
CA LEU A 104 -3.37 -10.68 36.40
C LEU A 104 -3.18 -12.08 36.98
N TYR A 105 -1.93 -12.48 37.20
CA TYR A 105 -1.57 -13.80 37.69
C TYR A 105 -1.62 -13.94 39.23
N THR A 106 -1.76 -12.84 39.93
CA THR A 106 -1.83 -12.82 41.41
C THR A 106 -3.26 -12.43 41.85
N THR A 107 -3.55 -11.15 41.95
CA THR A 107 -4.85 -10.65 42.42
C THR A 107 -5.97 -10.76 41.38
N GLY A 108 -5.61 -10.88 40.09
CA GLY A 108 -6.56 -11.01 38.98
C GLY A 108 -7.13 -12.42 38.79
N GLY A 109 -6.52 -13.44 39.41
CA GLY A 109 -6.99 -14.81 39.37
C GLY A 109 -6.88 -15.50 38.00
N VAL A 110 -6.00 -14.99 37.11
CA VAL A 110 -5.76 -15.56 35.79
C VAL A 110 -4.62 -16.58 35.88
N PRO A 111 -4.80 -17.84 35.43
CA PRO A 111 -3.72 -18.79 35.38
C PRO A 111 -2.58 -18.33 34.48
N LYS A 112 -1.35 -18.46 34.95
CA LYS A 112 -0.14 -18.22 34.17
C LYS A 112 0.20 -19.47 33.40
N VAL A 113 0.32 -19.40 32.10
CA VAL A 113 0.71 -20.46 31.19
C VAL A 113 2.21 -20.33 30.87
N LEU A 114 2.98 -21.36 31.14
CA LEU A 114 4.37 -21.48 30.72
C LEU A 114 4.45 -22.31 29.46
N THR A 115 5.31 -21.94 28.53
CA THR A 115 5.53 -22.67 27.29
C THR A 115 6.99 -23.16 27.18
N ASP A 116 7.23 -24.05 26.23
CA ASP A 116 8.57 -24.57 25.90
C ASP A 116 9.43 -23.55 25.12
N GLN A 117 8.88 -22.36 24.80
CA GLN A 117 9.63 -21.29 24.17
C GLN A 117 10.60 -20.63 25.14
N THR A 118 11.90 -20.70 24.83
CA THR A 118 12.98 -20.16 25.70
C THR A 118 13.66 -18.91 25.12
N THR A 119 13.46 -18.60 23.86
CA THR A 119 14.24 -17.58 23.11
C THR A 119 13.50 -16.28 22.86
N GLN A 120 12.18 -16.27 22.96
CA GLN A 120 11.34 -15.11 22.72
C GLN A 120 10.24 -15.00 23.77
N PHE A 121 9.93 -13.76 24.20
CA PHE A 121 8.75 -13.43 25.03
C PHE A 121 8.68 -14.10 26.41
N SER A 122 9.78 -14.41 27.04
CA SER A 122 9.83 -15.05 28.38
C SER A 122 9.05 -16.37 28.55
N GLY A 123 8.38 -16.89 27.52
CA GLY A 123 7.57 -18.11 27.57
C GLY A 123 6.43 -18.07 28.60
N GLN A 124 5.90 -16.89 28.93
CA GLN A 124 4.84 -16.71 29.92
C GLN A 124 3.64 -15.99 29.29
N PHE A 125 2.45 -16.57 29.45
CA PHE A 125 1.23 -16.07 28.84
C PHE A 125 0.06 -16.18 29.83
N PRO A 126 -1.01 -15.38 29.67
CA PRO A 126 -2.26 -15.63 30.36
C PRO A 126 -2.98 -16.84 29.77
N TYR A 127 -3.78 -17.54 30.55
CA TYR A 127 -4.74 -18.47 29.99
C TYR A 127 -5.90 -17.71 29.36
N TYR A 128 -5.89 -17.56 28.06
CA TYR A 128 -6.81 -16.69 27.32
C TYR A 128 -8.28 -17.08 27.47
N LEU A 129 -8.58 -18.36 27.72
CA LEU A 129 -9.98 -18.81 27.90
C LEU A 129 -10.51 -18.59 29.32
N ASN A 130 -9.68 -18.16 30.26
CA ASN A 130 -10.11 -17.81 31.61
C ASN A 130 -11.11 -16.66 31.61
N ALA A 131 -12.20 -16.78 32.37
CA ALA A 131 -13.27 -15.77 32.40
C ALA A 131 -12.79 -14.40 32.90
N SER A 132 -11.92 -14.39 33.93
CA SER A 132 -11.35 -13.15 34.46
C SER A 132 -10.45 -12.47 33.42
N TYR A 133 -9.61 -13.25 32.69
CA TYR A 133 -8.81 -12.70 31.60
C TYR A 133 -9.68 -12.01 30.54
N LYS A 134 -10.70 -12.71 30.05
CA LYS A 134 -11.65 -12.14 29.06
C LYS A 134 -12.27 -10.83 29.56
N THR A 135 -12.67 -10.79 30.84
CA THR A 135 -13.25 -9.59 31.42
C THR A 135 -12.28 -8.42 31.44
N TYR A 136 -11.05 -8.63 31.93
CA TYR A 136 -10.02 -7.59 32.00
C TYR A 136 -9.57 -7.12 30.63
N TYR A 137 -9.36 -8.06 29.70
CA TYR A 137 -8.96 -7.75 28.33
C TYR A 137 -10.06 -6.98 27.58
N HIS A 138 -11.31 -7.40 27.68
CA HIS A 138 -12.43 -6.67 27.06
C HIS A 138 -12.61 -5.26 27.66
N ASN A 139 -12.34 -5.09 28.97
CA ASN A 139 -12.34 -3.79 29.60
C ASN A 139 -11.22 -2.90 29.08
N LEU A 140 -9.99 -3.45 28.94
CA LEU A 140 -8.84 -2.73 28.36
C LEU A 140 -9.18 -2.19 26.95
N ILE A 141 -9.77 -3.01 26.08
CA ILE A 141 -10.19 -2.57 24.74
C ILE A 141 -11.21 -1.43 24.83
N SER A 142 -12.20 -1.57 25.71
CA SER A 142 -13.25 -0.56 25.88
C SER A 142 -12.69 0.78 26.39
N GLU A 143 -11.82 0.74 27.40
CA GLU A 143 -11.18 1.94 27.95
C GLU A 143 -10.24 2.60 26.94
N PHE A 144 -9.54 1.81 26.13
CA PHE A 144 -8.71 2.35 25.05
C PHE A 144 -9.53 3.11 24.01
N GLY A 145 -10.66 2.54 23.57
CA GLY A 145 -11.57 3.24 22.65
C GLY A 145 -12.15 4.52 23.26
N LYS A 146 -12.57 4.49 24.54
CA LYS A 146 -13.06 5.67 25.25
C LYS A 146 -11.99 6.75 25.34
N HIS A 147 -10.74 6.36 25.68
CA HIS A 147 -9.63 7.30 25.79
C HIS A 147 -9.36 8.01 24.46
N ILE A 148 -9.19 7.26 23.36
CA ILE A 148 -8.95 7.86 22.05
C ILE A 148 -10.08 8.82 21.65
N ARG A 149 -11.34 8.44 21.90
CA ARG A 149 -12.50 9.30 21.60
C ARG A 149 -12.54 10.56 22.44
N SER A 150 -11.99 10.53 23.67
CA SER A 150 -11.92 11.68 24.56
C SER A 150 -10.82 12.70 24.21
N LEU A 151 -9.87 12.30 23.36
CA LEU A 151 -8.79 13.18 22.91
C LEU A 151 -9.33 14.39 22.14
N SER A 152 -8.60 15.50 22.22
CA SER A 152 -8.88 16.65 21.36
C SER A 152 -8.88 16.25 19.87
N PRO A 153 -9.66 16.90 19.01
CA PRO A 153 -9.66 16.59 17.58
C PRO A 153 -8.27 16.59 16.93
N ALA A 154 -7.39 17.49 17.37
CA ALA A 154 -6.02 17.62 16.88
C ALA A 154 -5.16 16.38 17.18
N LEU A 155 -5.31 15.78 18.35
CA LEU A 155 -4.61 14.56 18.74
C LEU A 155 -5.28 13.32 18.13
N ARG A 156 -6.61 13.24 18.24
CA ARG A 156 -7.37 12.11 17.70
C ARG A 156 -7.14 11.91 16.20
N SER A 157 -7.04 12.99 15.45
CA SER A 157 -6.78 12.94 14.01
C SER A 157 -5.41 12.36 13.63
N ARG A 158 -4.49 12.25 14.58
CA ARG A 158 -3.20 11.59 14.35
C ARG A 158 -3.33 10.07 14.36
N VAL A 159 -4.34 9.52 15.05
CA VAL A 159 -4.60 8.07 15.06
C VAL A 159 -5.24 7.67 13.74
N THR A 160 -4.44 7.13 12.84
CA THR A 160 -4.86 6.75 11.49
C THR A 160 -5.59 5.41 11.50
N PHE A 161 -5.10 4.46 12.28
CA PHE A 161 -5.75 3.17 12.51
C PHE A 161 -5.28 2.53 13.82
N VAL A 162 -6.08 1.60 14.32
CA VAL A 162 -5.77 0.75 15.48
C VAL A 162 -5.45 -0.66 14.99
N GLN A 163 -4.34 -1.23 15.43
CA GLN A 163 -4.07 -2.64 15.18
C GLN A 163 -4.76 -3.50 16.25
N VAL A 164 -5.53 -4.47 15.79
CA VAL A 164 -6.20 -5.45 16.64
C VAL A 164 -5.18 -6.46 17.16
N MET A 165 -5.00 -6.52 18.49
CA MET A 165 -4.03 -7.37 19.16
C MET A 165 -4.77 -8.41 20.01
N THR A 166 -4.70 -9.68 19.64
CA THR A 166 -5.48 -10.74 20.32
C THR A 166 -4.65 -11.76 21.08
N GLY A 167 -3.54 -12.20 20.48
CA GLY A 167 -2.70 -13.25 21.01
C GLY A 167 -1.27 -12.80 21.30
N CYS A 168 -0.35 -13.72 21.15
CA CYS A 168 1.07 -13.45 21.32
C CYS A 168 1.52 -12.43 20.26
N THR A 169 2.05 -11.29 20.67
CA THR A 169 2.51 -10.20 19.79
C THR A 169 1.47 -9.69 18.78
N GLY A 170 0.17 -9.89 19.07
CA GLY A 170 -0.92 -9.52 18.18
C GLY A 170 -1.18 -10.47 17.02
N ASP A 171 -0.47 -11.58 17.01
CA ASP A 171 -0.60 -12.61 15.99
C ASP A 171 -1.87 -13.45 16.17
N GLU A 172 -2.14 -14.28 15.17
CA GLU A 172 -3.24 -15.23 15.12
C GLU A 172 -3.10 -16.41 16.11
N VAL A 173 -1.91 -16.59 16.71
CA VAL A 173 -1.65 -17.70 17.64
C VAL A 173 -1.77 -17.25 19.10
N ALA A 174 -2.29 -18.14 19.94
CA ALA A 174 -2.43 -17.87 21.37
C ALA A 174 -1.06 -17.77 22.07
N TYR A 175 -0.20 -18.73 21.81
CA TYR A 175 1.10 -18.87 22.47
C TYR A 175 2.24 -18.96 21.46
N LYS A 176 3.42 -18.50 21.84
CA LYS A 176 4.67 -18.95 21.22
C LYS A 176 5.16 -20.17 22.00
N GLY A 177 5.38 -21.28 21.28
CA GLY A 177 5.67 -22.58 21.87
C GLY A 177 4.42 -23.32 22.37
N ASN A 178 4.62 -24.52 22.89
CA ASN A 178 3.57 -25.36 23.43
C ASN A 178 3.45 -25.15 24.95
N PRO A 179 2.23 -25.08 25.52
CA PRO A 179 2.04 -25.06 26.95
C PRO A 179 2.70 -26.28 27.59
N LEU A 180 3.48 -26.06 28.65
CA LEU A 180 4.11 -27.14 29.43
C LEU A 180 3.07 -28.00 30.15
N ASP A 181 1.96 -27.40 30.58
CA ASP A 181 0.81 -28.10 31.15
C ASP A 181 -0.29 -28.21 30.09
N THR A 182 -0.66 -29.47 29.81
CA THR A 182 -1.63 -29.76 28.73
C THR A 182 -3.04 -29.26 28.99
N GLN A 183 -3.41 -28.99 30.26
CA GLN A 183 -4.71 -28.41 30.59
C GLN A 183 -4.92 -27.01 29.99
N TYR A 184 -3.84 -26.29 29.64
CA TYR A 184 -3.87 -24.97 29.05
C TYR A 184 -3.77 -24.98 27.52
N LYS A 185 -3.77 -26.16 26.88
CA LYS A 185 -3.90 -26.21 25.42
C LYS A 185 -5.22 -25.64 24.98
N ILE A 186 -5.15 -24.80 23.98
CA ILE A 186 -6.34 -24.15 23.37
C ILE A 186 -6.57 -24.82 22.02
N SER A 187 -7.78 -25.31 21.79
CA SER A 187 -8.15 -25.83 20.47
C SER A 187 -8.26 -24.70 19.44
N ALA A 188 -8.11 -25.02 18.16
CA ALA A 188 -8.32 -24.05 17.09
C ALA A 188 -9.73 -23.43 17.12
N ALA A 189 -10.75 -24.25 17.45
CA ALA A 189 -12.13 -23.78 17.56
C ALA A 189 -12.33 -22.81 18.74
N ASP A 190 -11.76 -23.10 19.92
CA ASP A 190 -11.85 -22.22 21.09
C ASP A 190 -11.08 -20.91 20.85
N TRP A 191 -9.92 -21.02 20.19
CA TRP A 191 -9.12 -19.85 19.84
C TRP A 191 -9.86 -18.95 18.84
N LEU A 192 -10.47 -19.51 17.80
CA LEU A 192 -11.31 -18.78 16.86
C LEU A 192 -12.44 -18.03 17.58
N GLN A 193 -13.16 -18.71 18.49
CA GLN A 193 -14.23 -18.07 19.26
C GLN A 193 -13.72 -16.93 20.14
N PHE A 194 -12.54 -17.11 20.77
CA PHE A 194 -11.91 -16.05 21.53
C PHE A 194 -11.57 -14.82 20.65
N ARG A 195 -10.97 -15.05 19.46
CA ARG A 195 -10.62 -13.97 18.53
C ARG A 195 -11.86 -13.23 18.03
N LEU A 196 -12.92 -13.93 17.60
CA LEU A 196 -14.15 -13.30 17.14
C LEU A 196 -14.84 -12.48 18.23
N ALA A 197 -14.80 -12.95 19.49
CA ALA A 197 -15.29 -12.19 20.64
C ALA A 197 -14.45 -10.91 20.87
N ALA A 198 -13.13 -10.99 20.74
CA ALA A 198 -12.24 -9.84 20.79
C ALA A 198 -12.51 -8.86 19.64
N PHE A 199 -12.65 -9.35 18.39
CA PHE A 199 -12.99 -8.51 17.23
C PHE A 199 -14.30 -7.76 17.44
N SER A 200 -15.31 -8.41 18.03
CA SER A 200 -16.58 -7.75 18.39
C SER A 200 -16.37 -6.61 19.41
N LYS A 201 -15.43 -6.76 20.35
CA LYS A 201 -15.09 -5.69 21.31
C LYS A 201 -14.34 -4.54 20.66
N PHE A 202 -13.37 -4.83 19.78
CA PHE A 202 -12.70 -3.82 18.99
C PHE A 202 -13.68 -3.05 18.09
N LYS A 203 -14.59 -3.78 17.42
CA LYS A 203 -15.67 -3.17 16.63
C LYS A 203 -16.51 -2.20 17.45
N ALA A 204 -16.99 -2.63 18.61
CA ALA A 204 -17.77 -1.77 19.52
C ALA A 204 -16.96 -0.55 20.01
N ALA A 205 -15.65 -0.71 20.24
CA ALA A 205 -14.77 0.34 20.71
C ALA A 205 -14.40 1.37 19.63
N PHE A 206 -14.19 0.96 18.38
CA PHE A 206 -13.58 1.81 17.35
C PHE A 206 -14.45 2.06 16.12
N HIS A 207 -15.41 1.17 15.82
CA HIS A 207 -16.26 1.28 14.64
C HIS A 207 -17.72 1.66 14.97
N ASP A 208 -18.32 1.04 15.99
CA ASP A 208 -19.71 1.27 16.33
C ASP A 208 -19.93 2.60 17.06
N GLY A 209 -21.15 3.10 17.03
CA GLY A 209 -21.53 4.36 17.68
C GLY A 209 -21.47 5.55 16.72
N ASP A 210 -20.89 6.66 17.16
CA ASP A 210 -20.80 7.87 16.33
C ASP A 210 -19.90 7.66 15.13
N GLN A 211 -20.49 7.54 13.93
CA GLN A 211 -19.80 7.33 12.68
C GLN A 211 -18.80 8.44 12.33
N SER A 212 -18.92 9.61 12.94
CA SER A 212 -17.94 10.69 12.79
C SER A 212 -16.61 10.43 13.51
N THR A 213 -16.55 9.37 14.31
CA THR A 213 -15.38 9.00 15.10
C THR A 213 -14.94 7.55 14.84
N VAL A 214 -15.34 6.97 13.71
CA VAL A 214 -14.83 5.67 13.26
C VAL A 214 -13.32 5.76 13.09
N ILE A 215 -12.61 4.82 13.70
CA ILE A 215 -11.17 4.66 13.57
C ILE A 215 -10.95 3.33 12.84
N PRO A 216 -10.32 3.34 11.67
CA PRO A 216 -10.04 2.12 10.93
C PRO A 216 -9.24 1.11 11.76
N MET A 217 -9.52 -0.17 11.56
CA MET A 217 -8.88 -1.26 12.29
C MET A 217 -8.02 -2.10 11.36
N LEU A 218 -6.83 -2.49 11.83
CA LEU A 218 -5.93 -3.40 11.12
C LEU A 218 -5.98 -4.78 11.78
N PHE A 219 -6.29 -5.79 10.99
CA PHE A 219 -6.33 -7.19 11.43
C PHE A 219 -5.09 -7.96 10.95
N ASN A 220 -4.55 -8.81 11.81
CA ASN A 220 -3.37 -9.61 11.51
C ASN A 220 -3.76 -10.97 10.93
N ASN A 221 -3.13 -11.33 9.81
CA ASN A 221 -3.13 -12.69 9.22
C ASN A 221 -4.53 -13.35 9.17
N ILE A 222 -5.53 -12.57 8.77
CA ILE A 222 -6.91 -13.07 8.58
C ILE A 222 -7.23 -13.30 7.10
N ASP A 223 -6.24 -13.10 6.24
CA ASP A 223 -6.39 -13.24 4.79
C ASP A 223 -6.68 -14.69 4.40
N PRO A 224 -7.42 -14.91 3.30
CA PRO A 224 -7.80 -16.24 2.85
C PRO A 224 -6.62 -17.17 2.56
N ASP A 225 -5.46 -16.61 2.21
CA ASP A 225 -4.25 -17.37 1.88
C ASP A 225 -3.61 -18.03 3.11
N ASN A 226 -3.90 -17.51 4.31
CA ASN A 226 -3.49 -18.13 5.58
C ASN A 226 -4.50 -19.15 6.12
N GLY A 227 -5.57 -19.42 5.39
CA GLY A 227 -6.56 -20.43 5.76
C GLY A 227 -7.55 -19.99 6.84
N GLU A 228 -7.75 -18.69 7.02
CA GLU A 228 -8.65 -18.12 8.03
C GLU A 228 -9.97 -17.55 7.43
N PRO A 229 -10.71 -18.32 6.61
CA PRO A 229 -11.86 -17.82 5.86
C PRO A 229 -13.00 -17.33 6.76
N VAL A 230 -13.15 -17.88 7.98
CA VAL A 230 -14.21 -17.49 8.93
C VAL A 230 -13.96 -16.09 9.47
N GLU A 231 -12.71 -15.77 9.84
CA GLU A 231 -12.34 -14.46 10.36
C GLU A 231 -12.42 -13.41 9.26
N TRP A 232 -11.90 -13.71 8.07
CA TRP A 232 -11.99 -12.85 6.91
C TRP A 232 -13.44 -12.50 6.57
N LYS A 233 -14.31 -13.52 6.51
CA LYS A 233 -15.74 -13.32 6.27
C LYS A 233 -16.38 -12.47 7.37
N TRP A 234 -16.04 -12.73 8.64
CA TRP A 234 -16.58 -11.95 9.76
C TRP A 234 -16.24 -10.47 9.65
N VAL A 235 -14.98 -10.16 9.32
CA VAL A 235 -14.53 -8.77 9.15
C VAL A 235 -15.26 -8.10 8.00
N GLN A 236 -15.37 -8.76 6.85
CA GLN A 236 -16.11 -8.23 5.70
C GLN A 236 -17.58 -7.95 6.02
N ASP A 237 -18.26 -8.91 6.67
CA ASP A 237 -19.68 -8.80 6.98
C ASP A 237 -19.95 -7.77 8.09
N SER A 238 -19.07 -7.66 9.08
CA SER A 238 -19.30 -6.88 10.29
C SER A 238 -18.74 -5.47 10.25
N ILE A 239 -17.60 -5.26 9.59
CA ILE A 239 -16.89 -3.98 9.52
C ILE A 239 -17.15 -3.30 8.16
N GLY A 240 -17.07 -4.09 7.09
CA GLY A 240 -17.36 -3.63 5.73
C GLY A 240 -16.21 -2.92 5.05
N SER A 241 -15.95 -1.65 5.38
CA SER A 241 -15.01 -0.81 4.63
C SER A 241 -13.91 -0.16 5.46
N ASP A 242 -14.07 -0.10 6.79
CA ASP A 242 -13.15 0.62 7.67
C ASP A 242 -12.12 -0.32 8.28
N PHE A 243 -11.54 -1.18 7.46
CA PHE A 243 -10.51 -2.09 7.91
C PHE A 243 -9.36 -2.20 6.92
N GLY A 244 -8.24 -2.62 7.44
CA GLY A 244 -7.09 -3.07 6.70
C GLY A 244 -6.60 -4.41 7.20
N PHE A 245 -5.65 -4.98 6.47
CA PHE A 245 -5.07 -6.23 6.88
C PHE A 245 -3.54 -6.19 6.83
N LYS A 246 -2.92 -6.98 7.71
CA LYS A 246 -1.48 -7.20 7.72
C LYS A 246 -1.20 -8.64 7.33
N GLY A 247 -0.58 -8.82 6.15
CA GLY A 247 -0.02 -10.09 5.73
C GLY A 247 1.48 -10.15 6.00
N SER A 248 1.97 -11.27 6.51
CA SER A 248 3.40 -11.44 6.81
C SER A 248 4.28 -11.52 5.57
N ALA A 249 3.71 -11.81 4.39
CA ALA A 249 4.45 -12.00 3.15
C ALA A 249 4.82 -10.68 2.44
N TYR A 250 4.14 -9.58 2.73
CA TYR A 250 4.49 -8.29 2.16
C TYR A 250 5.94 -7.89 2.49
N MET A 251 6.63 -7.35 1.51
CA MET A 251 8.00 -6.82 1.63
C MET A 251 9.10 -7.85 1.91
N ARG A 252 8.83 -9.14 1.72
CA ARG A 252 9.85 -10.18 1.91
C ARG A 252 10.72 -10.46 0.69
N GLY A 253 10.50 -9.73 -0.37
CA GLY A 253 11.18 -9.90 -1.65
C GLY A 253 10.34 -10.69 -2.65
N HIS A 254 10.20 -10.15 -3.84
CA HIS A 254 9.30 -10.62 -4.88
C HIS A 254 9.55 -12.05 -5.36
N HIS A 255 10.78 -12.56 -5.28
CA HIS A 255 11.12 -13.93 -5.66
C HIS A 255 11.21 -14.90 -4.48
N LEU A 256 10.87 -14.45 -3.27
CA LEU A 256 10.98 -15.23 -2.05
C LEU A 256 9.63 -15.67 -1.50
N THR A 257 8.59 -14.99 -1.85
CA THR A 257 7.22 -15.23 -1.39
C THR A 257 6.30 -15.16 -2.59
N GLY A 258 5.22 -15.93 -2.56
CA GLY A 258 4.21 -15.87 -3.61
C GLY A 258 3.57 -14.49 -3.67
N GLU A 259 3.78 -13.76 -4.77
CA GLU A 259 3.13 -12.47 -5.02
C GLU A 259 1.74 -12.67 -5.60
N LEU A 260 1.59 -13.69 -6.43
CA LEU A 260 0.36 -13.94 -7.16
C LEU A 260 -0.86 -14.13 -6.26
N PRO A 261 -0.79 -14.86 -5.12
CA PRO A 261 -1.91 -14.91 -4.17
C PRO A 261 -2.33 -13.54 -3.67
N PHE A 262 -1.40 -12.64 -3.33
CA PHE A 262 -1.75 -11.28 -2.91
C PHE A 262 -2.41 -10.49 -4.04
N LYS A 263 -1.90 -10.57 -5.25
CA LYS A 263 -2.45 -9.86 -6.39
C LYS A 263 -3.81 -10.39 -6.82
N THR A 264 -4.01 -11.68 -6.80
CA THR A 264 -5.27 -12.31 -7.24
C THR A 264 -6.34 -12.35 -6.15
N THR A 265 -5.95 -12.46 -4.90
CA THR A 265 -6.86 -12.60 -3.76
C THR A 265 -7.11 -11.27 -3.06
N TRP A 266 -6.04 -10.54 -2.69
CA TRP A 266 -6.16 -9.29 -1.95
C TRP A 266 -6.57 -8.10 -2.82
N ASN A 267 -5.93 -7.87 -3.97
CA ASN A 267 -6.24 -6.71 -4.81
C ASN A 267 -7.71 -6.59 -5.20
N PRO A 268 -8.44 -7.67 -5.53
CA PRO A 268 -9.87 -7.60 -5.76
C PRO A 268 -10.68 -7.13 -4.54
N TYR A 269 -10.19 -7.40 -3.32
CA TYR A 269 -10.84 -6.97 -2.09
C TYR A 269 -10.47 -5.53 -1.69
N GLN A 270 -9.37 -4.98 -2.16
CA GLN A 270 -9.03 -3.57 -1.92
C GLN A 270 -10.12 -2.63 -2.44
N LEU A 271 -10.77 -3.00 -3.55
CA LEU A 271 -11.97 -2.36 -4.07
C LEU A 271 -13.19 -3.10 -3.51
N ASN A 272 -13.64 -2.73 -2.33
CA ASN A 272 -14.83 -3.33 -1.77
C ASN A 272 -16.12 -2.91 -2.54
N PRO A 273 -17.26 -3.64 -2.34
CA PRO A 273 -18.53 -3.33 -3.01
C PRO A 273 -19.07 -1.91 -2.77
N LYS A 274 -18.57 -1.21 -1.75
CA LYS A 274 -18.94 0.18 -1.44
C LYS A 274 -18.03 1.21 -2.13
N GLY A 275 -17.09 0.77 -2.97
CA GLY A 275 -16.17 1.65 -3.69
C GLY A 275 -15.06 2.24 -2.83
N MET A 276 -14.78 1.70 -1.64
CA MET A 276 -13.65 2.11 -0.82
C MET A 276 -12.44 1.22 -1.10
N VAL A 277 -11.27 1.83 -1.19
CA VAL A 277 -10.00 1.12 -1.26
C VAL A 277 -9.56 0.79 0.16
N LEU A 278 -9.58 -0.47 0.52
CA LEU A 278 -9.05 -0.97 1.78
C LEU A 278 -7.53 -0.73 1.84
N PHE A 279 -6.97 -0.80 3.04
CA PHE A 279 -5.54 -0.61 3.22
C PHE A 279 -4.85 -1.88 3.72
N SER A 280 -3.55 -1.96 3.49
CA SER A 280 -2.72 -3.05 3.96
C SER A 280 -1.42 -2.53 4.58
N ARG A 281 -0.88 -3.29 5.51
CA ARG A 281 0.39 -3.01 6.16
C ARG A 281 1.35 -4.18 5.95
N GLY A 282 2.53 -3.89 5.41
CA GLY A 282 3.64 -4.82 5.30
C GLY A 282 4.74 -4.47 6.28
N GLU A 283 5.41 -5.49 6.80
CA GLU A 283 6.42 -5.36 7.82
C GLU A 283 7.79 -5.80 7.30
N MET A 284 8.73 -4.86 7.27
CA MET A 284 10.13 -5.17 7.08
C MET A 284 10.80 -5.30 8.44
N ASP A 285 10.69 -6.46 9.04
CA ASP A 285 11.28 -6.72 10.35
C ASP A 285 12.82 -6.92 10.28
N GLN A 286 13.45 -6.97 11.43
CA GLN A 286 14.91 -7.12 11.51
C GLN A 286 15.39 -8.45 10.94
N SER A 287 14.61 -9.52 11.04
CA SER A 287 14.98 -10.82 10.52
C SER A 287 14.97 -10.81 9.00
N CYS A 288 13.98 -10.16 8.39
CA CYS A 288 13.92 -9.99 6.94
C CYS A 288 15.16 -9.25 6.41
N VAL A 289 15.52 -8.13 7.03
CA VAL A 289 16.69 -7.35 6.61
C VAL A 289 17.98 -8.14 6.74
N LYS A 290 18.16 -8.90 7.84
CA LYS A 290 19.38 -9.69 8.09
C LYS A 290 19.53 -10.90 7.18
N THR A 291 18.45 -11.45 6.69
CA THR A 291 18.45 -12.73 5.99
C THR A 291 18.11 -12.63 4.52
N MET A 292 17.11 -11.83 4.14
CA MET A 292 16.64 -11.74 2.75
C MET A 292 17.41 -10.68 1.95
N TYR A 293 17.77 -9.58 2.59
CA TYR A 293 18.45 -8.47 1.90
C TYR A 293 19.95 -8.41 2.19
N ASN A 294 20.46 -9.31 3.03
CA ASN A 294 21.83 -9.29 3.51
C ASN A 294 22.86 -9.38 2.38
N LEU A 295 22.61 -10.19 1.37
CA LEU A 295 23.58 -10.39 0.28
C LEU A 295 23.68 -9.15 -0.62
N ASN A 296 22.57 -8.54 -0.97
CA ASN A 296 22.52 -7.29 -1.72
C ASN A 296 21.35 -6.42 -1.26
N PRO A 297 21.55 -5.56 -0.26
CA PRO A 297 20.48 -4.69 0.25
C PRO A 297 19.87 -3.78 -0.83
N ARG A 298 20.67 -3.23 -1.77
CA ARG A 298 20.16 -2.33 -2.81
C ARG A 298 19.12 -3.01 -3.69
N ILE A 299 19.43 -4.21 -4.18
CA ILE A 299 18.51 -5.02 -4.97
C ILE A 299 17.31 -5.46 -4.14
N GLY A 300 17.54 -5.95 -2.92
CA GLY A 300 16.48 -6.41 -2.03
C GLY A 300 15.46 -5.33 -1.71
N PHE A 301 15.90 -4.14 -1.34
CA PHE A 301 15.00 -3.01 -1.03
C PHE A 301 14.23 -2.54 -2.27
N TYR A 302 14.90 -2.40 -3.41
CA TYR A 302 14.25 -1.91 -4.63
C TYR A 302 13.13 -2.85 -5.10
N TRP A 303 13.45 -4.12 -5.27
CA TRP A 303 12.47 -5.10 -5.74
C TRP A 303 11.45 -5.49 -4.69
N GLY A 304 11.80 -5.44 -3.41
CA GLY A 304 10.84 -5.59 -2.32
C GLY A 304 9.80 -4.46 -2.28
N VAL A 305 10.23 -3.22 -2.47
CA VAL A 305 9.34 -2.05 -2.57
C VAL A 305 8.41 -2.17 -3.78
N LEU A 306 8.95 -2.56 -4.94
CA LEU A 306 8.15 -2.75 -6.16
C LEU A 306 7.13 -3.86 -6.00
N SER A 307 7.53 -5.00 -5.43
CA SER A 307 6.62 -6.09 -5.09
C SER A 307 5.50 -5.64 -4.15
N GLY A 308 5.83 -4.91 -3.10
CA GLY A 308 4.85 -4.33 -2.19
C GLY A 308 3.86 -3.41 -2.90
N LEU A 309 4.34 -2.51 -3.75
CA LEU A 309 3.48 -1.62 -4.54
C LEU A 309 2.60 -2.41 -5.52
N ASN A 310 3.16 -3.40 -6.20
CA ASN A 310 2.46 -4.22 -7.18
C ASN A 310 1.35 -5.07 -6.55
N THR A 311 1.54 -5.50 -5.30
CA THR A 311 0.56 -6.26 -4.52
C THR A 311 -0.38 -5.38 -3.68
N GLY A 312 -0.29 -4.06 -3.81
CA GLY A 312 -1.23 -3.11 -3.20
C GLY A 312 -0.90 -2.70 -1.76
N LEU A 313 0.35 -2.81 -1.34
CA LEU A 313 0.77 -2.36 -0.01
C LEU A 313 0.57 -0.85 0.16
N SER A 314 -0.12 -0.47 1.24
CA SER A 314 -0.43 0.92 1.58
C SER A 314 0.57 1.51 2.57
N VAL A 315 0.90 0.75 3.61
CA VAL A 315 1.79 1.13 4.71
C VAL A 315 2.95 0.16 4.78
N HIS A 316 4.15 0.68 4.60
CA HIS A 316 5.39 -0.08 4.78
C HIS A 316 6.04 0.28 6.10
N ASP A 317 6.05 -0.66 7.00
CA ASP A 317 6.58 -0.54 8.36
C ASP A 317 8.08 -0.84 8.38
N GLN A 318 8.88 0.17 8.63
CA GLN A 318 10.33 0.09 8.55
C GLN A 318 10.94 -0.13 9.94
N SER A 319 11.66 -1.26 10.10
CA SER A 319 12.41 -1.56 11.32
C SER A 319 13.67 -0.68 11.46
N ALA A 320 14.29 -0.71 12.65
CA ALA A 320 15.52 0.02 12.91
C ALA A 320 16.64 -0.31 11.90
N ASN A 321 16.89 -1.60 11.65
CA ASN A 321 17.94 -2.03 10.72
C ASN A 321 17.68 -1.53 9.29
N ALA A 322 16.44 -1.53 8.83
CA ALA A 322 16.07 -1.02 7.52
C ALA A 322 16.28 0.49 7.44
N THR A 323 15.96 1.22 8.51
CA THR A 323 16.22 2.66 8.63
C THR A 323 17.72 2.96 8.56
N ASP A 324 18.55 2.23 9.32
CA ASP A 324 19.99 2.42 9.32
C ASP A 324 20.61 2.20 7.94
N LEU A 325 20.18 1.13 7.24
CA LEU A 325 20.64 0.84 5.87
C LEU A 325 20.21 1.94 4.89
N ALA A 326 18.97 2.41 4.97
CA ALA A 326 18.48 3.47 4.11
C ALA A 326 19.22 4.79 4.33
N LEU A 327 19.56 5.13 5.58
CA LEU A 327 20.34 6.33 5.89
C LEU A 327 21.83 6.23 5.49
N ALA A 328 22.35 5.02 5.41
CA ALA A 328 23.75 4.77 5.03
C ALA A 328 23.98 4.69 3.51
N ASP A 329 22.95 4.32 2.73
CA ASP A 329 23.08 4.10 1.29
C ASP A 329 22.00 4.87 0.49
N PRO A 330 22.42 5.86 -0.34
CA PRO A 330 21.49 6.64 -1.15
C PRO A 330 20.65 5.82 -2.14
N GLU A 331 21.14 4.69 -2.66
CA GLU A 331 20.35 3.82 -3.54
C GLU A 331 19.23 3.14 -2.79
N ILE A 332 19.46 2.71 -1.54
CA ILE A 332 18.42 2.17 -0.67
C ILE A 332 17.42 3.27 -0.31
N MET A 333 17.90 4.45 0.09
CA MET A 333 17.02 5.58 0.39
C MET A 333 16.15 5.95 -0.81
N SER A 334 16.70 5.93 -2.03
CA SER A 334 15.91 6.23 -3.22
C SER A 334 14.80 5.21 -3.48
N SER A 335 15.00 3.94 -3.13
CA SER A 335 13.95 2.91 -3.18
C SER A 335 12.85 3.15 -2.14
N ILE A 336 13.21 3.58 -0.94
CA ILE A 336 12.28 3.98 0.11
C ILE A 336 11.44 5.19 -0.32
N LEU A 337 12.08 6.20 -0.91
CA LEU A 337 11.39 7.39 -1.44
C LEU A 337 10.49 7.06 -2.64
N PHE A 338 10.85 6.08 -3.45
CA PHE A 338 10.00 5.53 -4.51
C PHE A 338 8.68 4.99 -3.93
N PHE A 339 8.73 4.22 -2.85
CA PHE A 339 7.51 3.78 -2.18
C PHE A 339 6.64 4.96 -1.73
N ASN A 340 7.22 5.96 -1.07
CA ASN A 340 6.50 7.16 -0.64
C ASN A 340 5.85 7.94 -1.79
N LYS A 341 6.48 7.93 -2.97
CA LYS A 341 5.95 8.60 -4.17
C LYS A 341 4.72 7.89 -4.71
N TYR A 342 4.73 6.56 -4.69
CA TYR A 342 3.73 5.78 -5.42
C TYR A 342 2.67 5.10 -4.56
N ALA A 343 2.90 4.86 -3.27
CA ALA A 343 1.94 4.17 -2.41
C ALA A 343 0.56 4.86 -2.38
N GLY A 344 0.53 6.18 -2.35
CA GLY A 344 -0.71 6.97 -2.38
C GLY A 344 -1.32 7.21 -3.77
N GLN A 345 -0.69 6.76 -4.86
CA GLN A 345 -1.21 6.90 -6.22
C GLN A 345 -2.24 5.79 -6.53
N ILE A 346 -3.33 5.74 -5.76
CA ILE A 346 -4.30 4.64 -5.78
C ILE A 346 -5.46 4.86 -6.77
N PHE A 347 -5.66 6.08 -7.26
CA PHE A 347 -6.69 6.41 -8.24
C PHE A 347 -6.05 7.04 -9.48
N PRO A 348 -6.28 6.49 -10.68
CA PRO A 348 -5.66 7.01 -11.89
C PRO A 348 -6.09 8.45 -12.20
N GLN A 349 -7.35 8.79 -11.92
CA GLN A 349 -7.92 10.12 -12.23
C GLN A 349 -7.24 11.26 -11.44
N THR A 350 -6.68 10.96 -10.26
CA THR A 350 -6.05 11.95 -9.38
C THR A 350 -4.54 11.72 -9.22
N ALA A 351 -4.00 10.66 -9.83
CA ALA A 351 -2.59 10.35 -9.72
C ALA A 351 -1.70 11.48 -10.24
N THR A 352 -0.69 11.86 -9.47
CA THR A 352 0.32 12.85 -9.82
C THR A 352 1.63 12.21 -10.28
N ALA A 353 1.71 10.90 -10.27
CA ALA A 353 2.84 10.12 -10.76
C ALA A 353 2.41 8.74 -11.23
N ALA A 354 3.16 8.18 -12.17
CA ALA A 354 2.95 6.86 -12.74
C ALA A 354 4.29 6.20 -13.04
N TYR A 355 4.33 4.85 -13.11
CA TYR A 355 5.54 4.12 -13.49
C TYR A 355 5.23 2.82 -14.24
N SER A 356 6.19 2.39 -15.06
CA SER A 356 6.33 1.04 -15.58
C SER A 356 7.78 0.61 -15.34
N VAL A 357 8.01 -0.32 -14.40
CA VAL A 357 9.31 -0.92 -14.13
C VAL A 357 9.37 -2.29 -14.78
N PHE A 358 10.41 -2.47 -15.60
CA PHE A 358 10.50 -3.62 -16.49
C PHE A 358 10.98 -4.86 -15.74
N HIS A 359 10.14 -5.85 -15.74
CA HIS A 359 10.32 -7.11 -15.07
C HIS A 359 9.74 -8.24 -15.94
N GLU A 360 10.33 -9.41 -15.85
CA GLU A 360 9.73 -10.63 -16.34
C GLU A 360 9.90 -11.71 -15.29
N GLY A 361 8.81 -12.21 -14.74
CA GLY A 361 8.79 -13.34 -13.82
C GLY A 361 8.82 -14.66 -14.60
N LEU A 362 9.47 -15.67 -14.02
CA LEU A 362 9.44 -17.04 -14.53
C LEU A 362 8.70 -17.91 -13.52
N ASN A 363 7.37 -17.82 -13.49
CA ASN A 363 6.57 -18.59 -12.55
C ASN A 363 6.53 -20.07 -12.93
N SER A 364 7.22 -20.92 -12.19
CA SER A 364 7.25 -22.36 -12.47
C SER A 364 5.91 -23.06 -12.27
N ASN A 365 4.94 -22.41 -11.61
CA ASN A 365 3.57 -22.88 -11.49
C ASN A 365 2.75 -22.68 -12.78
N ASN A 366 3.21 -21.84 -13.70
CA ASN A 366 2.52 -21.60 -14.96
C ASN A 366 2.73 -22.76 -15.95
N THR A 367 1.80 -23.71 -16.00
CA THR A 367 1.88 -24.87 -16.90
C THR A 367 1.53 -24.54 -18.35
N LEU A 368 0.91 -23.40 -18.62
CA LEU A 368 0.65 -22.95 -20.01
C LEU A 368 1.95 -22.49 -20.66
N LYS A 369 2.78 -21.74 -19.94
CA LYS A 369 4.09 -21.28 -20.39
C LYS A 369 5.14 -22.40 -20.30
N PHE A 370 5.13 -23.16 -19.22
CA PHE A 370 6.09 -24.21 -18.91
C PHE A 370 5.40 -25.59 -18.79
N SER A 371 5.06 -26.20 -19.93
CA SER A 371 4.34 -27.46 -19.94
C SER A 371 5.09 -28.58 -19.22
N GLU A 372 4.38 -29.48 -18.55
CA GLU A 372 4.99 -30.61 -17.84
C GLU A 372 5.76 -31.59 -18.78
N ALA A 373 5.36 -31.67 -20.03
CA ALA A 373 6.04 -32.51 -21.01
C ALA A 373 7.48 -32.04 -21.27
N LEU A 374 7.73 -30.75 -21.28
CA LEU A 374 9.07 -30.18 -21.51
C LEU A 374 9.83 -29.90 -20.20
N TYR A 375 9.13 -29.46 -19.18
CA TYR A 375 9.72 -28.92 -17.96
C TYR A 375 9.51 -29.79 -16.71
N THR A 376 9.04 -31.02 -16.87
CA THR A 376 8.70 -31.99 -15.82
C THR A 376 7.50 -31.57 -14.95
N LYS A 377 7.13 -32.42 -14.00
CA LYS A 377 5.95 -32.26 -13.16
C LYS A 377 5.91 -30.90 -12.45
N CYS A 378 4.77 -30.25 -12.52
CA CYS A 378 4.52 -28.99 -11.82
C CYS A 378 4.29 -29.25 -10.33
N SER A 379 5.29 -28.91 -9.51
CA SER A 379 5.21 -28.92 -8.05
C SER A 379 6.22 -27.96 -7.45
N MET A 380 5.88 -27.37 -6.32
CA MET A 380 6.65 -26.32 -5.65
C MET A 380 8.12 -26.71 -5.36
N ASN A 381 8.42 -27.97 -5.16
CA ASN A 381 9.75 -28.45 -4.76
C ASN A 381 10.51 -29.16 -5.87
N ASN A 382 10.07 -29.01 -7.11
CA ASN A 382 10.69 -29.70 -8.21
C ASN A 382 11.89 -28.91 -8.77
N VAL A 383 13.06 -29.14 -8.17
CA VAL A 383 14.33 -28.52 -8.57
C VAL A 383 14.62 -28.73 -10.06
N THR A 384 14.40 -29.93 -10.59
CA THR A 384 14.62 -30.23 -12.01
C THR A 384 13.74 -29.38 -12.92
N ARG A 385 12.52 -29.06 -12.50
CA ARG A 385 11.65 -28.14 -13.25
C ARG A 385 12.24 -26.72 -13.26
N TYR A 386 12.70 -26.23 -12.12
CA TYR A 386 13.35 -24.93 -12.02
C TYR A 386 14.61 -24.85 -12.88
N GLU A 387 15.45 -25.86 -12.83
CA GLU A 387 16.65 -25.97 -13.66
C GLU A 387 16.34 -25.87 -15.15
N LYS A 388 15.38 -26.64 -15.63
CA LYS A 388 14.98 -26.62 -17.05
C LYS A 388 14.43 -25.26 -17.49
N ILE A 389 13.62 -24.60 -16.65
CA ILE A 389 13.09 -23.28 -16.97
C ILE A 389 14.24 -22.26 -17.00
N CYS A 390 15.12 -22.23 -15.99
CA CYS A 390 16.28 -21.34 -15.97
C CYS A 390 17.21 -21.58 -17.17
N GLN A 391 17.42 -22.84 -17.57
CA GLN A 391 18.22 -23.19 -18.74
C GLN A 391 17.61 -22.63 -20.04
N ALA A 392 16.29 -22.68 -20.17
CA ALA A 392 15.59 -22.14 -21.35
C ALA A 392 15.75 -20.60 -21.46
N TYR A 393 15.94 -19.91 -20.33
CA TYR A 393 16.12 -18.46 -20.25
C TYR A 393 17.56 -18.05 -19.92
N GLN A 394 18.52 -18.95 -20.02
CA GLN A 394 19.93 -18.70 -19.70
C GLN A 394 20.54 -17.58 -20.54
N ALA A 395 20.16 -17.49 -21.81
CA ALA A 395 20.62 -16.43 -22.71
C ALA A 395 20.17 -15.03 -22.27
N GLN A 396 19.06 -14.94 -21.51
CA GLN A 396 18.59 -13.72 -20.88
C GLN A 396 19.16 -13.50 -19.48
N GLY A 397 19.96 -14.41 -18.96
CA GLY A 397 20.64 -14.31 -17.67
C GLY A 397 20.02 -15.11 -16.52
N ALA A 398 18.92 -15.86 -16.75
CA ALA A 398 18.27 -16.66 -15.71
C ALA A 398 19.21 -17.75 -15.14
N ARG A 399 19.15 -17.97 -13.81
CA ARG A 399 19.95 -18.96 -13.10
C ARG A 399 19.17 -19.60 -11.97
N ILE A 400 19.50 -20.83 -11.64
CA ILE A 400 18.94 -21.54 -10.49
C ILE A 400 19.79 -21.38 -9.24
N ASP A 401 21.09 -21.31 -9.39
CA ASP A 401 22.07 -21.24 -8.32
C ASP A 401 22.42 -19.78 -8.01
N ASP A 402 21.95 -19.30 -6.92
CA ASP A 402 22.31 -17.98 -6.46
C ASP A 402 22.56 -18.03 -4.95
N ALA A 403 23.55 -17.33 -4.48
CA ALA A 403 23.92 -17.29 -3.08
C ALA A 403 22.77 -16.76 -2.21
N LEU A 404 21.90 -15.90 -2.75
CA LEU A 404 20.68 -15.45 -2.10
C LEU A 404 19.76 -16.61 -1.75
N ALA A 405 19.54 -17.56 -2.67
CA ALA A 405 18.68 -18.70 -2.41
C ALA A 405 19.16 -19.53 -1.22
N VAL A 406 20.48 -19.68 -1.05
CA VAL A 406 21.07 -20.38 0.09
C VAL A 406 20.82 -19.64 1.41
N VAL A 407 21.02 -18.33 1.45
CA VAL A 407 20.79 -17.50 2.63
C VAL A 407 19.31 -17.50 3.00
N GLN A 408 18.44 -17.33 2.07
CA GLN A 408 16.99 -17.27 2.22
C GLN A 408 16.41 -18.61 2.69
N GLY A 409 16.90 -19.70 2.18
CA GLY A 409 16.52 -21.05 2.59
C GLY A 409 16.69 -21.36 4.06
N GLN A 410 17.33 -20.48 4.83
CA GLN A 410 17.46 -20.61 6.28
C GLN A 410 16.26 -20.12 7.08
N VAL A 411 15.41 -19.28 6.50
CA VAL A 411 14.36 -18.55 7.22
C VAL A 411 12.97 -19.09 6.96
N TYR A 412 12.60 -19.27 5.72
CA TYR A 412 11.25 -19.67 5.30
C TYR A 412 11.21 -21.07 4.72
N GLN A 413 10.08 -21.75 4.95
CA GLN A 413 9.94 -23.14 4.51
C GLN A 413 10.05 -23.27 2.97
N ARG A 414 9.48 -22.35 2.23
CA ARG A 414 9.58 -22.28 0.76
C ARG A 414 10.99 -21.95 0.30
N ASP A 415 11.61 -21.04 1.01
CA ASP A 415 12.93 -20.51 0.66
C ASP A 415 14.05 -21.47 1.04
N LYS A 416 13.76 -22.46 1.92
CA LYS A 416 14.69 -23.54 2.30
C LYS A 416 14.87 -24.61 1.24
N GLN A 417 14.16 -24.49 0.13
CA GLN A 417 14.23 -25.51 -0.90
C GLN A 417 15.45 -25.28 -1.77
N THR A 418 16.21 -26.35 -1.95
CA THR A 418 17.34 -26.35 -2.87
C THR A 418 16.87 -25.97 -4.27
N GLY A 419 17.56 -25.03 -4.89
CA GLY A 419 17.22 -24.59 -6.23
C GLY A 419 16.15 -23.49 -6.31
N TYR A 420 15.89 -22.76 -5.22
CA TYR A 420 15.14 -21.52 -5.31
C TYR A 420 15.90 -20.51 -6.18
N ASN A 421 15.24 -19.86 -7.14
CA ASN A 421 15.89 -19.26 -8.31
C ASN A 421 14.96 -18.24 -9.02
N ASP A 422 15.37 -17.81 -10.22
CA ASP A 422 14.58 -16.91 -11.06
C ASP A 422 13.25 -17.50 -11.54
N ALA A 423 13.12 -18.84 -11.56
CA ALA A 423 11.89 -19.54 -11.91
C ALA A 423 11.09 -19.95 -10.65
N GLY A 424 11.00 -19.10 -9.65
CA GLY A 424 10.32 -19.36 -8.38
C GLY A 424 8.85 -19.76 -8.53
N TRP A 425 8.22 -20.08 -7.44
CA TRP A 425 6.81 -20.48 -7.38
C TRP A 425 5.93 -19.28 -7.07
N ASP A 426 4.81 -19.12 -7.79
CA ASP A 426 3.87 -18.00 -7.64
C ASP A 426 4.50 -16.61 -7.82
N ILE A 427 5.51 -16.50 -8.68
CA ILE A 427 6.11 -15.23 -9.07
C ILE A 427 5.15 -14.50 -10.01
N GLU A 428 4.95 -13.21 -9.78
CA GLU A 428 4.20 -12.37 -10.71
C GLU A 428 4.94 -12.25 -12.05
N GLU A 429 4.23 -12.48 -13.15
CA GLU A 429 4.77 -12.36 -14.50
C GLU A 429 4.49 -10.98 -15.10
N GLY A 430 5.43 -10.46 -15.88
CA GLY A 430 5.32 -9.14 -16.52
C GLY A 430 5.90 -8.00 -15.72
N ASN A 431 5.75 -6.78 -16.24
CA ASN A 431 6.26 -5.57 -15.63
C ASN A 431 5.52 -5.22 -14.33
N TYR A 432 6.20 -4.50 -13.42
CA TYR A 432 5.54 -3.84 -12.32
C TYR A 432 5.08 -2.45 -12.76
N GLU A 433 3.77 -2.24 -12.83
CA GLU A 433 3.18 -1.08 -13.47
C GLU A 433 2.13 -0.41 -12.59
N ARG A 434 2.13 0.92 -12.64
CA ARG A 434 1.08 1.74 -12.05
C ARG A 434 0.77 2.90 -12.96
N TRP A 435 -0.40 2.84 -13.59
CA TRP A 435 -0.99 3.85 -14.47
C TRP A 435 -0.26 4.09 -15.80
N ILE A 436 0.87 3.43 -16.05
CA ILE A 436 1.53 3.29 -17.36
C ILE A 436 1.72 1.81 -17.64
N TYR A 437 1.38 1.38 -18.85
CA TYR A 437 1.42 -0.02 -19.25
C TYR A 437 2.20 -0.19 -20.55
N GLN A 438 3.13 -1.14 -20.57
CA GLN A 438 3.75 -1.59 -21.81
C GLN A 438 2.77 -2.47 -22.60
N ILE A 439 2.51 -2.12 -23.85
CA ILE A 439 1.58 -2.85 -24.71
C ILE A 439 2.32 -4.05 -25.31
N ASN A 440 1.78 -5.25 -25.13
CA ASN A 440 2.33 -6.49 -25.66
C ASN A 440 3.82 -6.66 -25.34
N ALA A 441 4.21 -6.48 -24.07
CA ALA A 441 5.61 -6.50 -23.63
C ALA A 441 6.41 -7.68 -24.16
N ASP A 442 5.85 -8.90 -24.11
CA ASP A 442 6.53 -10.12 -24.56
C ASP A 442 6.64 -10.23 -26.10
N ALA A 443 5.82 -9.50 -26.84
CA ALA A 443 5.89 -9.45 -28.30
C ALA A 443 6.85 -8.35 -28.81
N THR A 444 7.11 -7.30 -27.99
CA THR A 444 7.85 -6.11 -28.41
C THR A 444 9.21 -5.93 -27.70
N SER A 445 9.49 -6.74 -26.69
CA SER A 445 10.73 -6.70 -25.91
C SER A 445 11.06 -8.07 -25.35
N ILE A 446 12.23 -8.20 -24.76
CA ILE A 446 12.69 -9.41 -24.10
C ILE A 446 13.12 -9.12 -22.67
N GLY A 447 12.67 -9.94 -21.72
CA GLY A 447 13.11 -9.86 -20.32
C GLY A 447 14.59 -10.16 -20.15
N ARG A 448 15.21 -9.50 -19.21
CA ARG A 448 16.61 -9.66 -18.83
C ARG A 448 16.70 -9.97 -17.34
N TYR A 449 17.57 -10.90 -16.98
CA TYR A 449 17.83 -11.33 -15.61
C TYR A 449 19.30 -11.10 -15.28
N ARG A 450 19.60 -10.68 -14.07
CA ARG A 450 20.98 -10.55 -13.56
C ARG A 450 21.93 -9.92 -14.58
N LEU A 451 21.58 -8.76 -15.05
CA LEU A 451 22.22 -8.08 -16.19
C LEU A 451 23.75 -7.96 -16.09
N ARG A 452 24.29 -7.88 -14.88
CA ARG A 452 25.73 -7.67 -14.64
C ARG A 452 26.37 -8.86 -13.92
N GLY A 453 25.80 -10.05 -14.07
CA GLY A 453 26.32 -11.28 -13.49
C GLY A 453 25.78 -11.60 -12.10
N PRO A 454 26.54 -12.29 -11.25
CA PRO A 454 26.09 -12.67 -9.91
C PRO A 454 25.66 -11.47 -9.09
N LEU A 455 24.58 -11.62 -8.32
CA LEU A 455 24.13 -10.57 -7.40
C LEU A 455 25.11 -10.44 -6.24
N THR A 456 25.67 -9.26 -6.07
CA THR A 456 26.65 -8.94 -5.01
C THR A 456 26.24 -7.66 -4.30
N VAL A 457 26.83 -7.41 -3.12
CA VAL A 457 26.59 -6.19 -2.34
C VAL A 457 26.96 -4.89 -3.08
N ASN A 458 27.77 -4.99 -4.14
CA ASN A 458 28.19 -3.84 -4.95
C ASN A 458 27.36 -3.69 -6.24
N SER A 459 26.40 -4.57 -6.47
CA SER A 459 25.50 -4.43 -7.63
C SER A 459 24.58 -3.23 -7.46
N SER A 460 24.26 -2.56 -8.57
CA SER A 460 23.22 -1.53 -8.58
C SER A 460 21.85 -2.17 -8.31
N LYS A 461 20.92 -1.42 -7.73
CA LYS A 461 19.54 -1.83 -7.54
C LYS A 461 18.83 -2.25 -8.83
N TYR A 462 19.30 -1.78 -9.99
CA TYR A 462 18.72 -2.10 -11.30
C TYR A 462 19.28 -3.38 -11.93
N ASP A 463 20.29 -4.02 -11.35
CA ASP A 463 21.00 -5.15 -11.98
C ASP A 463 20.20 -6.47 -11.97
N ARG A 464 19.06 -6.54 -11.31
CA ARG A 464 18.27 -7.77 -11.20
C ARG A 464 17.44 -8.06 -12.43
N PHE A 465 16.56 -7.16 -12.83
CA PHE A 465 15.63 -7.31 -13.95
C PHE A 465 15.59 -6.07 -14.83
N ALA A 466 15.32 -6.28 -16.10
CA ALA A 466 15.08 -5.24 -17.10
C ALA A 466 14.39 -5.82 -18.33
N ARG A 467 14.13 -5.00 -19.35
CA ARG A 467 13.80 -5.44 -20.69
C ARG A 467 14.69 -4.75 -21.72
N SER A 468 14.90 -5.43 -22.86
CA SER A 468 15.65 -4.84 -23.98
C SER A 468 14.83 -4.92 -25.27
N PHE A 469 15.20 -4.11 -26.25
CA PHE A 469 14.83 -4.38 -27.63
C PHE A 469 15.29 -5.77 -28.06
N GLN A 470 14.68 -6.31 -29.11
CA GLN A 470 15.13 -7.51 -29.78
C GLN A 470 14.88 -7.36 -31.29
N ASN A 471 15.70 -6.55 -31.93
CA ASN A 471 15.56 -6.20 -33.36
C ASN A 471 15.43 -7.42 -34.26
N SER A 472 16.18 -8.49 -33.95
CA SER A 472 16.19 -9.72 -34.78
C SER A 472 14.87 -10.50 -34.76
N LYS A 473 13.98 -10.28 -33.75
CA LYS A 473 12.77 -11.10 -33.53
C LYS A 473 11.51 -10.33 -33.22
N LYS A 474 11.62 -9.32 -32.36
CA LYS A 474 10.46 -8.61 -31.78
C LYS A 474 10.31 -7.17 -32.25
N GLY A 475 11.19 -6.76 -33.16
CA GLY A 475 11.20 -5.40 -33.66
C GLY A 475 11.98 -4.41 -32.79
N ASN A 476 11.87 -3.17 -33.15
CA ASN A 476 12.69 -2.06 -32.63
C ASN A 476 11.90 -1.04 -31.80
N THR A 477 10.68 -1.38 -31.39
CA THR A 477 9.81 -0.38 -30.72
C THR A 477 9.07 -1.03 -29.56
N MET A 478 9.12 -0.40 -28.40
CA MET A 478 8.29 -0.68 -27.24
C MET A 478 7.19 0.39 -27.16
N TYR A 479 5.95 -0.04 -26.98
CA TYR A 479 4.75 0.80 -26.99
C TYR A 479 4.17 0.93 -25.59
N PHE A 480 3.75 2.12 -25.21
CA PHE A 480 3.22 2.40 -23.88
C PHE A 480 1.91 3.20 -23.96
N LYS A 481 1.03 2.94 -23.00
CA LYS A 481 -0.19 3.72 -22.82
C LYS A 481 -0.40 4.07 -21.35
N PHE A 482 -1.06 5.18 -21.10
CA PHE A 482 -1.61 5.51 -19.79
C PHE A 482 -2.89 4.71 -19.51
N HIS A 483 -3.24 4.54 -18.23
CA HIS A 483 -4.52 3.96 -17.84
C HIS A 483 -5.69 4.71 -18.48
N ASP A 484 -6.75 3.99 -18.85
CA ASP A 484 -7.85 4.56 -19.63
C ASP A 484 -8.60 5.69 -18.92
N GLU A 485 -8.66 5.62 -17.58
CA GLU A 485 -9.32 6.63 -16.75
C GLU A 485 -8.38 7.77 -16.29
N MET A 486 -7.11 7.74 -16.69
CA MET A 486 -6.13 8.68 -16.15
C MET A 486 -6.35 10.10 -16.68
N PHE A 487 -6.73 10.21 -17.92
CA PHE A 487 -7.00 11.47 -18.60
C PHE A 487 -8.37 11.47 -19.25
N SER A 488 -9.01 12.63 -19.32
CA SER A 488 -10.30 12.84 -19.97
C SER A 488 -10.34 14.23 -20.60
N SER A 489 -11.38 14.57 -21.34
CA SER A 489 -11.53 15.90 -21.93
C SER A 489 -11.48 17.06 -20.91
N THR A 490 -11.84 16.76 -19.65
CA THR A 490 -11.84 17.74 -18.55
C THR A 490 -10.68 17.58 -17.57
N ASN A 491 -9.83 16.57 -17.76
CA ASN A 491 -8.70 16.25 -16.89
C ASN A 491 -7.47 15.91 -17.74
N GLN A 492 -6.94 16.92 -18.41
CA GLN A 492 -5.74 16.80 -19.25
C GLN A 492 -4.48 17.11 -18.46
N PRO A 493 -3.33 16.51 -18.80
CA PRO A 493 -2.06 16.88 -18.19
C PRO A 493 -1.67 18.29 -18.66
N LYS A 494 -1.17 19.11 -17.73
CA LYS A 494 -0.51 20.38 -18.05
C LYS A 494 0.93 20.10 -18.49
N SER A 495 1.60 19.20 -17.78
CA SER A 495 2.91 18.72 -18.16
C SER A 495 3.12 17.27 -17.68
N LEU A 496 3.93 16.54 -18.43
CA LEU A 496 4.38 15.18 -18.14
C LEU A 496 5.89 15.17 -18.14
N LYS A 497 6.50 14.96 -16.97
CA LYS A 497 7.96 14.82 -16.87
C LYS A 497 8.32 13.34 -16.83
N PHE A 498 8.88 12.87 -17.92
CA PHE A 498 9.38 11.50 -18.06
C PHE A 498 10.80 11.37 -17.49
N SER A 499 11.05 10.25 -16.83
CA SER A 499 12.36 9.79 -16.37
C SER A 499 12.53 8.35 -16.84
N ILE A 500 13.49 8.11 -17.73
CA ILE A 500 13.73 6.81 -18.36
C ILE A 500 15.08 6.31 -17.89
N THR A 501 15.10 5.15 -17.23
CA THR A 501 16.33 4.50 -16.73
C THR A 501 16.75 3.38 -17.68
N TRP A 502 17.97 3.48 -18.19
CA TRP A 502 18.55 2.56 -19.17
C TRP A 502 20.02 2.25 -18.84
N LEU A 503 20.50 1.13 -19.34
CA LEU A 503 21.89 0.69 -19.19
C LEU A 503 22.68 1.07 -20.46
N ASP A 504 23.63 1.99 -20.31
CA ASP A 504 24.55 2.40 -21.38
C ASP A 504 25.63 1.33 -21.60
N SER A 505 25.26 0.23 -22.22
CA SER A 505 26.08 -0.97 -22.33
C SER A 505 27.07 -0.94 -23.50
N ILE A 506 26.74 -0.27 -24.61
CA ILE A 506 27.49 -0.32 -25.86
C ILE A 506 27.64 1.10 -26.43
N ALA A 507 28.90 1.48 -26.73
CA ALA A 507 29.18 2.76 -27.35
C ALA A 507 28.56 2.84 -28.76
N GLY A 508 27.91 3.95 -29.04
CA GLY A 508 27.29 4.24 -30.34
C GLY A 508 25.87 3.67 -30.48
N SER A 509 25.34 2.95 -29.49
CA SER A 509 23.92 2.55 -29.49
C SER A 509 22.97 3.74 -29.53
N LYS A 510 21.85 3.64 -30.23
CA LYS A 510 20.94 4.77 -30.45
C LYS A 510 19.50 4.38 -30.24
N TRP A 511 18.84 5.14 -29.37
CA TRP A 511 17.40 5.03 -29.16
C TRP A 511 16.74 6.38 -28.96
N GLU A 512 15.43 6.44 -29.18
CA GLU A 512 14.63 7.64 -29.09
C GLU A 512 13.38 7.42 -28.25
N PHE A 513 12.94 8.46 -27.55
CA PHE A 513 11.59 8.57 -27.02
C PHE A 513 10.72 9.33 -28.02
N ARG A 514 9.59 8.75 -28.42
CA ARG A 514 8.69 9.37 -29.38
C ARG A 514 7.25 9.41 -28.86
N TYR A 515 6.54 10.49 -29.20
CA TYR A 515 5.12 10.64 -28.93
C TYR A 515 4.46 11.44 -30.05
N LYS A 516 3.13 11.37 -30.14
CA LYS A 516 2.34 12.24 -31.03
C LYS A 516 1.87 13.46 -30.24
N ASP A 517 2.08 14.66 -30.76
CA ASP A 517 1.56 15.87 -30.14
C ASP A 517 0.05 16.07 -30.42
N ILE A 518 -0.57 17.05 -29.75
CA ILE A 518 -2.01 17.40 -29.91
C ILE A 518 -2.39 17.85 -31.34
N TYR A 519 -1.41 18.12 -32.19
CA TYR A 519 -1.62 18.46 -33.61
C TYR A 519 -1.44 17.26 -34.54
N GLY A 520 -1.13 16.08 -33.96
CA GLY A 520 -0.93 14.83 -34.70
C GLY A 520 0.47 14.67 -35.28
N VAL A 521 1.42 15.54 -34.91
CA VAL A 521 2.82 15.46 -35.36
C VAL A 521 3.65 14.57 -34.44
N MET A 522 4.48 13.71 -35.01
CA MET A 522 5.40 12.88 -34.26
C MET A 522 6.58 13.70 -33.75
N GLN A 523 6.78 13.70 -32.45
CA GLN A 523 7.87 14.38 -31.75
C GLN A 523 8.88 13.36 -31.22
N SER A 524 10.16 13.75 -31.14
CA SER A 524 11.27 12.95 -30.59
C SER A 524 12.17 13.85 -29.72
N PRO A 525 11.74 14.20 -28.50
CA PRO A 525 12.48 15.14 -27.63
C PRO A 525 13.74 14.53 -27.00
N LEU A 526 13.85 13.20 -26.95
CA LEU A 526 15.04 12.49 -26.51
C LEU A 526 15.57 11.61 -27.64
N GLN A 527 16.78 11.93 -28.08
CA GLN A 527 17.58 11.14 -29.02
C GLN A 527 18.89 10.82 -28.32
N ILE A 528 19.06 9.57 -27.92
CA ILE A 528 20.17 9.16 -27.07
C ILE A 528 21.19 8.39 -27.91
N THR A 529 22.46 8.69 -27.68
CA THR A 529 23.60 7.91 -28.18
C THR A 529 24.44 7.44 -27.01
N GLY A 530 24.60 6.13 -26.88
CA GLY A 530 25.37 5.51 -25.81
C GLY A 530 26.87 5.78 -25.94
N ILE A 531 27.57 5.89 -24.82
CA ILE A 531 29.02 5.98 -24.73
C ILE A 531 29.67 4.66 -24.29
N GLY A 532 28.87 3.67 -23.85
CA GLY A 532 29.33 2.32 -23.53
C GLY A 532 30.06 2.19 -22.19
N ASP A 533 29.75 3.06 -21.22
CA ASP A 533 30.43 3.07 -19.91
C ASP A 533 29.88 1.99 -18.95
N LYS A 534 28.89 1.22 -19.38
CA LYS A 534 28.22 0.16 -18.60
C LYS A 534 27.58 0.66 -17.31
N GLN A 535 27.14 1.92 -17.29
CA GLN A 535 26.43 2.50 -16.16
C GLN A 535 24.94 2.61 -16.43
N TRP A 536 24.15 2.44 -15.36
CA TRP A 536 22.74 2.81 -15.37
C TRP A 536 22.61 4.34 -15.39
N LYS A 537 21.83 4.84 -16.32
CA LYS A 537 21.59 6.27 -16.52
C LYS A 537 20.10 6.56 -16.52
N THR A 538 19.72 7.72 -16.00
CA THR A 538 18.34 8.21 -16.12
C THR A 538 18.37 9.50 -16.93
N VAL A 539 17.62 9.50 -18.04
CA VAL A 539 17.40 10.68 -18.86
C VAL A 539 16.00 11.22 -18.64
N THR A 540 15.84 12.53 -18.73
CA THR A 540 14.55 13.18 -18.43
C THR A 540 14.14 14.13 -19.56
N THR A 541 12.81 14.21 -19.79
CA THR A 541 12.21 15.21 -20.65
C THR A 541 10.86 15.65 -20.08
N THR A 542 10.46 16.89 -20.35
CA THR A 542 9.15 17.43 -19.97
C THR A 542 8.35 17.75 -21.20
N ILE A 543 7.14 17.22 -21.27
CA ILE A 543 6.22 17.31 -22.40
C ILE A 543 4.98 18.08 -21.96
N THR A 544 4.51 19.03 -22.77
CA THR A 544 3.34 19.85 -22.47
C THR A 544 2.22 19.73 -23.52
N ASP A 545 2.47 18.99 -24.59
CA ASP A 545 1.60 18.91 -25.76
C ASP A 545 1.34 17.47 -26.25
N MET A 546 1.56 16.47 -25.39
CA MET A 546 1.32 15.06 -25.75
C MET A 546 -0.17 14.79 -25.97
N ASP A 547 -0.50 14.15 -27.09
CA ASP A 547 -1.81 13.53 -27.30
C ASP A 547 -1.89 12.23 -26.46
N VAL A 548 -2.67 12.27 -25.40
CA VAL A 548 -2.91 11.14 -24.48
C VAL A 548 -4.20 10.38 -24.81
N SER A 549 -4.65 10.47 -26.05
CA SER A 549 -5.88 9.80 -26.53
C SER A 549 -5.66 8.40 -27.08
N LYS A 550 -4.47 7.84 -26.94
CA LYS A 550 -4.08 6.51 -27.46
C LYS A 550 -4.17 6.43 -28.98
N SER A 551 -3.87 7.53 -29.68
CA SER A 551 -3.95 7.63 -31.13
C SER A 551 -2.75 7.01 -31.86
N GLY A 552 -1.75 6.52 -31.12
CA GLY A 552 -0.55 5.87 -31.67
C GLY A 552 -0.77 4.42 -32.12
N VAL A 553 0.28 3.81 -32.66
CA VAL A 553 0.28 2.39 -33.07
C VAL A 553 -0.06 1.52 -31.88
N LEU A 554 -0.90 0.51 -32.04
CA LEU A 554 -1.44 -0.37 -31.00
C LEU A 554 -2.21 0.35 -29.89
N GLY A 555 -2.62 1.59 -30.10
CA GLY A 555 -3.26 2.40 -29.06
C GLY A 555 -2.26 2.99 -28.05
N SER A 556 -1.04 3.25 -28.47
CA SER A 556 -0.01 3.85 -27.61
C SER A 556 -0.15 5.36 -27.50
N ASP A 557 0.30 5.90 -26.36
CA ASP A 557 0.49 7.33 -26.13
C ASP A 557 1.93 7.75 -26.44
N PHE A 558 2.89 6.85 -26.17
CA PHE A 558 4.31 7.10 -26.46
C PHE A 558 5.08 5.79 -26.72
N THR A 559 6.29 5.90 -27.21
CA THR A 559 7.15 4.75 -27.59
C THR A 559 8.62 4.99 -27.25
N LEU A 560 9.33 3.90 -26.96
CA LEU A 560 10.79 3.83 -27.04
C LEU A 560 11.14 3.14 -28.36
N VAL A 561 12.00 3.76 -29.16
CA VAL A 561 12.33 3.31 -30.51
C VAL A 561 13.83 3.11 -30.62
N ASN A 562 14.24 1.93 -31.00
CA ASN A 562 15.62 1.68 -31.40
C ASN A 562 15.83 2.22 -32.83
N THR A 563 16.88 3.01 -33.02
CA THR A 563 17.20 3.65 -34.31
C THR A 563 18.45 3.06 -34.99
N ASP A 564 19.01 2.02 -34.41
CA ASP A 564 20.10 1.22 -34.98
C ASP A 564 19.84 -0.29 -34.82
N ASN A 565 20.86 -1.12 -34.84
CA ASN A 565 20.75 -2.57 -34.67
C ASN A 565 21.24 -3.08 -33.30
N ILE A 566 21.48 -2.19 -32.35
CA ILE A 566 21.94 -2.52 -31.00
C ILE A 566 20.74 -2.55 -30.05
N ASP A 567 20.56 -3.65 -29.33
CA ASP A 567 19.44 -3.84 -28.42
C ASP A 567 19.69 -3.16 -27.07
N ASP A 568 19.26 -1.89 -26.91
CA ASP A 568 19.35 -1.17 -25.65
C ASP A 568 18.50 -1.80 -24.55
N ILE A 569 18.98 -1.65 -23.32
CA ILE A 569 18.41 -2.27 -22.11
C ILE A 569 17.83 -1.19 -21.21
N PHE A 570 16.58 -1.38 -20.74
CA PHE A 570 15.85 -0.43 -19.91
C PHE A 570 15.39 -1.07 -18.61
N ASN A 571 15.52 -0.35 -17.49
CA ASN A 571 14.94 -0.76 -16.22
C ASN A 571 13.48 -0.29 -16.09
N GLY A 572 13.14 0.93 -16.52
CA GLY A 572 11.78 1.42 -16.40
C GLY A 572 11.59 2.89 -16.77
N ILE A 573 10.34 3.30 -16.69
CA ILE A 573 9.86 4.64 -16.98
C ILE A 573 9.08 5.14 -15.78
N GLU A 574 9.40 6.34 -15.30
CA GLU A 574 8.59 7.09 -14.34
C GLU A 574 8.06 8.36 -15.00
N VAL A 575 6.86 8.78 -14.62
CA VAL A 575 6.26 10.04 -15.08
C VAL A 575 5.72 10.81 -13.89
N ASP A 576 6.17 12.06 -13.72
CA ASP A 576 5.52 13.04 -12.85
C ASP A 576 4.48 13.80 -13.68
N ILE A 577 3.30 14.01 -13.12
CA ILE A 577 2.14 14.54 -13.81
C ILE A 577 1.70 15.82 -13.13
N GLU A 578 1.85 16.93 -13.83
CA GLU A 578 1.20 18.18 -13.48
C GLU A 578 -0.13 18.28 -14.22
N ARG A 579 -1.23 18.53 -13.50
CA ARG A 579 -2.56 18.62 -14.08
C ARG A 579 -3.00 20.08 -14.21
N THR A 580 -3.69 20.39 -15.30
CA THR A 580 -4.42 21.65 -15.39
C THR A 580 -5.70 21.50 -14.58
N ILE A 581 -5.72 22.06 -13.39
CA ILE A 581 -6.95 22.12 -12.61
C ILE A 581 -7.79 23.24 -13.22
N THR A 582 -8.68 22.89 -14.16
CA THR A 582 -9.70 23.82 -14.64
C THR A 582 -10.77 23.96 -13.57
N GLY A 583 -10.66 25.01 -12.76
CA GLY A 583 -11.65 25.41 -11.77
C GLY A 583 -11.54 24.71 -10.42
N VAL A 584 -10.61 25.08 -9.68
CA VAL A 584 -10.36 25.23 -8.23
C VAL A 584 -8.87 25.04 -7.99
N THR A 585 -8.15 26.09 -7.67
CA THR A 585 -6.82 25.98 -7.07
C THR A 585 -6.99 25.32 -5.72
N THR A 586 -6.74 24.03 -5.67
CA THR A 586 -6.46 23.36 -4.42
C THR A 586 -4.94 23.23 -4.33
N ASP A 587 -4.31 24.10 -3.56
CA ASP A 587 -3.13 23.71 -2.85
C ASP A 587 -3.44 22.33 -2.24
N ILE A 588 -2.59 21.33 -2.47
CA ILE A 588 -2.72 20.01 -1.84
C ILE A 588 -2.37 20.19 -0.36
N VAL A 589 -3.28 20.79 0.35
CA VAL A 589 -3.28 20.91 1.78
C VAL A 589 -4.46 20.08 2.26
N ASN A 590 -4.18 18.87 2.67
CA ASN A 590 -5.05 17.94 3.41
C ASN A 590 -6.54 17.93 3.01
N PRO A 591 -7.07 16.80 2.53
CA PRO A 591 -8.47 16.72 2.15
C PRO A 591 -9.37 17.02 3.35
N CYS A 592 -10.20 18.02 3.24
CA CYS A 592 -11.35 18.17 4.11
C CYS A 592 -12.35 17.07 3.76
N VAL A 593 -12.78 16.34 4.72
CA VAL A 593 -13.84 15.36 4.54
C VAL A 593 -15.12 15.94 5.12
N PHE A 594 -16.15 16.07 4.28
CA PHE A 594 -17.50 16.41 4.73
C PHE A 594 -18.28 15.13 5.00
N PHE A 595 -18.78 14.97 6.22
CA PHE A 595 -19.48 13.74 6.63
C PHE A 595 -20.58 14.00 7.68
N PRO A 596 -21.56 13.13 7.89
CA PRO A 596 -21.86 11.98 7.02
C PRO A 596 -22.32 12.42 5.64
N ASN A 597 -22.16 11.56 4.66
CA ASN A 597 -22.70 11.78 3.33
C ASN A 597 -23.32 10.47 2.82
N PRO A 598 -24.66 10.31 2.76
CA PRO A 598 -25.69 11.35 2.94
C PRO A 598 -25.79 11.93 4.35
N VAL A 599 -26.13 13.21 4.45
CA VAL A 599 -26.34 13.92 5.71
C VAL A 599 -27.84 13.97 6.06
N LYS A 600 -28.21 13.60 7.29
CA LYS A 600 -29.59 13.70 7.76
C LYS A 600 -29.90 15.07 8.38
N SER A 601 -29.08 15.51 9.30
CA SER A 601 -29.29 16.78 10.00
C SER A 601 -28.01 17.61 10.15
N ASN A 602 -26.92 17.00 10.62
CA ASN A 602 -25.68 17.71 10.91
C ASN A 602 -24.58 17.27 9.97
N LEU A 603 -24.08 18.20 9.16
CA LEU A 603 -22.88 18.05 8.37
C LEU A 603 -21.69 18.34 9.26
N ARG A 604 -20.68 17.51 9.20
CA ARG A 604 -19.39 17.70 9.86
C ARG A 604 -18.29 17.76 8.81
N TRP A 605 -17.17 18.31 9.21
CA TRP A 605 -15.98 18.36 8.36
C TRP A 605 -14.73 18.13 9.18
N TYR A 606 -13.73 17.63 8.50
CA TYR A 606 -12.38 17.54 8.99
C TYR A 606 -11.46 18.31 8.05
N THR A 607 -10.72 19.26 8.58
CA THR A 607 -9.70 20.02 7.85
C THR A 607 -8.55 20.39 8.77
N ASN A 608 -7.33 20.32 8.25
CA ASN A 608 -6.15 20.83 8.94
C ASN A 608 -5.79 22.26 8.48
N THR A 609 -6.63 22.85 7.65
CA THR A 609 -6.40 24.18 7.09
C THR A 609 -7.24 25.19 7.83
N ASP A 610 -6.65 26.34 8.19
CA ASP A 610 -7.39 27.48 8.75
C ASP A 610 -8.33 28.05 7.70
N PHE A 611 -9.61 28.22 8.07
CA PHE A 611 -10.67 28.77 7.22
C PHE A 611 -11.48 29.81 7.99
N ASP A 612 -12.18 30.69 7.27
CA ASP A 612 -13.02 31.74 7.88
C ASP A 612 -14.49 31.35 7.87
N HIS A 613 -14.94 30.68 6.81
CA HIS A 613 -16.34 30.31 6.63
C HIS A 613 -16.50 28.94 6.04
N ILE A 614 -17.58 28.26 6.47
CA ILE A 614 -18.19 27.14 5.75
C ILE A 614 -19.43 27.67 5.03
N ARG A 615 -19.58 27.34 3.74
CA ARG A 615 -20.66 27.78 2.87
C ARG A 615 -21.32 26.58 2.19
N ILE A 616 -22.66 26.60 2.15
CA ILE A 616 -23.47 25.58 1.46
C ILE A 616 -24.20 26.26 0.29
N TYR A 617 -24.06 25.68 -0.88
CA TYR A 617 -24.69 26.12 -2.10
C TYR A 617 -25.60 25.04 -2.68
N ASN A 618 -26.65 25.45 -3.38
CA ASN A 618 -27.36 24.50 -4.27
C ASN A 618 -26.55 24.25 -5.55
N LEU A 619 -27.01 23.33 -6.38
CA LEU A 619 -26.32 23.00 -7.64
C LEU A 619 -26.31 24.13 -8.68
N SER A 620 -27.16 25.14 -8.51
CA SER A 620 -27.18 26.36 -9.35
C SER A 620 -26.20 27.43 -8.83
N GLY A 621 -25.42 27.16 -7.77
CA GLY A 621 -24.43 28.07 -7.21
C GLY A 621 -25.02 29.16 -6.28
N VAL A 622 -26.29 29.04 -5.87
CA VAL A 622 -26.90 29.98 -4.92
C VAL A 622 -26.45 29.60 -3.51
N LEU A 623 -25.91 30.57 -2.78
CA LEU A 623 -25.55 30.39 -1.36
C LEU A 623 -26.81 30.23 -0.50
N LEU A 624 -26.90 29.12 0.20
CA LEU A 624 -28.05 28.78 1.06
C LEU A 624 -27.73 28.96 2.54
N LEU A 625 -26.48 28.73 2.94
CA LEU A 625 -26.05 28.79 4.32
C LEU A 625 -24.57 29.19 4.41
N GLN A 626 -24.24 30.01 5.42
CA GLN A 626 -22.84 30.33 5.77
C GLN A 626 -22.70 30.32 7.29
N SER A 627 -21.62 29.76 7.78
CA SER A 627 -21.20 29.85 9.19
C SER A 627 -19.73 30.29 9.27
N SER A 628 -19.45 31.15 10.25
CA SER A 628 -18.10 31.63 10.60
C SER A 628 -17.60 31.08 11.94
N ASP A 629 -18.34 30.17 12.54
CA ASP A 629 -17.97 29.56 13.81
C ASP A 629 -16.83 28.55 13.57
N LYS A 630 -15.62 28.97 13.90
CA LYS A 630 -14.38 28.16 13.73
C LYS A 630 -14.24 27.06 14.78
N GLU A 631 -14.92 27.20 15.91
CA GLU A 631 -14.86 26.22 16.99
C GLU A 631 -15.88 25.08 16.78
N SER A 632 -16.92 25.34 15.98
CA SER A 632 -17.88 24.33 15.63
C SER A 632 -17.34 23.39 14.55
N THR A 633 -17.36 22.10 14.82
CA THR A 633 -17.01 21.04 13.85
C THR A 633 -18.24 20.51 13.11
N SER A 634 -19.40 21.14 13.27
CA SER A 634 -20.65 20.70 12.64
C SER A 634 -21.57 21.86 12.25
N LEU A 635 -22.35 21.65 11.18
CA LEU A 635 -23.33 22.59 10.65
C LEU A 635 -24.68 21.90 10.54
N ASN A 636 -25.71 22.49 11.13
CA ASN A 636 -27.06 21.95 11.07
C ASN A 636 -27.71 22.25 9.72
N LEU A 637 -28.05 21.22 8.96
CA LEU A 637 -28.71 21.27 7.65
C LEU A 637 -30.16 20.75 7.70
N SER A 638 -30.75 20.53 8.88
CA SER A 638 -32.10 19.94 9.00
C SER A 638 -33.19 20.75 8.30
N HIS A 639 -32.97 22.06 8.12
CA HIS A 639 -33.89 22.96 7.43
C HIS A 639 -33.76 22.97 5.89
N LEU A 640 -32.73 22.31 5.35
CA LEU A 640 -32.58 22.19 3.89
C LEU A 640 -33.38 20.99 3.38
N PRO A 641 -34.03 21.09 2.22
CA PRO A 641 -34.68 19.97 1.56
C PRO A 641 -33.73 18.82 1.25
N SER A 642 -34.27 17.62 1.07
CA SER A 642 -33.50 16.51 0.52
C SER A 642 -32.97 16.84 -0.87
N GLY A 643 -31.71 16.54 -1.13
CA GLY A 643 -31.07 16.89 -2.42
C GLY A 643 -29.55 16.97 -2.34
N MET A 644 -28.94 17.36 -3.47
CA MET A 644 -27.50 17.54 -3.60
C MET A 644 -27.10 18.99 -3.37
N TYR A 645 -26.02 19.19 -2.62
CA TYR A 645 -25.45 20.49 -2.29
C TYR A 645 -23.95 20.53 -2.50
N ILE A 646 -23.39 21.72 -2.66
CA ILE A 646 -21.93 21.97 -2.66
C ILE A 646 -21.57 22.61 -1.34
N CYS A 647 -20.64 22.01 -0.62
CA CYS A 647 -20.08 22.56 0.60
C CYS A 647 -18.67 23.10 0.32
N GLN A 648 -18.37 24.32 0.83
CA GLN A 648 -17.07 24.96 0.66
C GLN A 648 -16.54 25.49 2.00
N LEU A 649 -15.25 25.30 2.23
CA LEU A 649 -14.50 26.06 3.22
C LEU A 649 -13.75 27.19 2.54
N THR A 650 -13.84 28.40 3.09
CA THR A 650 -13.23 29.59 2.48
C THR A 650 -12.38 30.36 3.50
N LYS A 651 -11.31 31.02 3.02
CA LYS A 651 -10.49 31.97 3.77
C LYS A 651 -10.42 33.27 2.97
N GLY A 652 -10.97 34.35 3.54
CA GLY A 652 -11.22 35.56 2.77
C GLY A 652 -12.13 35.26 1.58
N ASN A 653 -11.67 35.62 0.37
CA ASN A 653 -12.39 35.36 -0.90
C ASN A 653 -11.92 34.05 -1.61
N HIS A 654 -11.03 33.27 -1.01
CA HIS A 654 -10.49 32.06 -1.62
C HIS A 654 -11.22 30.82 -1.09
N VAL A 655 -11.61 29.94 -2.00
CA VAL A 655 -12.10 28.59 -1.64
C VAL A 655 -10.89 27.75 -1.30
N ILE A 656 -10.81 27.31 -0.02
CA ILE A 656 -9.75 26.42 0.46
C ILE A 656 -10.09 24.98 0.10
N GLN A 657 -11.39 24.65 0.18
CA GLN A 657 -11.86 23.32 -0.10
C GLN A 657 -13.33 23.28 -0.50
N SER A 658 -13.69 22.28 -1.31
CA SER A 658 -15.06 22.09 -1.79
C SER A 658 -15.39 20.60 -1.86
N GLY A 659 -16.64 20.24 -1.55
CA GLY A 659 -17.16 18.88 -1.66
C GLY A 659 -18.64 18.86 -1.98
N LYS A 660 -19.11 17.78 -2.61
CA LYS A 660 -20.55 17.52 -2.80
C LYS A 660 -21.09 16.72 -1.63
N ILE A 661 -22.25 17.10 -1.15
CA ILE A 661 -22.97 16.40 -0.09
C ILE A 661 -24.39 16.07 -0.55
N SER A 662 -24.87 14.90 -0.19
CA SER A 662 -26.28 14.51 -0.33
C SER A 662 -26.98 14.73 0.99
N LYS A 663 -28.16 15.37 0.97
CA LYS A 663 -29.04 15.55 2.13
C LYS A 663 -30.25 14.61 1.98
N ASP A 664 -30.45 13.74 2.95
CA ASP A 664 -31.61 12.86 3.05
C ASP A 664 -32.82 13.58 3.67
#